data_664ec0311938157f02121ea5abfb6930
#
_entry.id   664ec0311938157f02121ea5abfb6930
#
_cell.length_a   1.000
_cell.length_b   1.000
_cell.length_c   1.000
_cell.angle_alpha   90.00
_cell.angle_beta   90.00
_cell.angle_gamma   90.00
#
_symmetry.space_group_name_H-M   'P 1'
#
loop_
_entity.id
_entity.type
_entity.pdbx_description
1 polymer ?
#
loop_
_entity_poly.entity_id
_entity_poly.type
_entity_poly.pdbx_seq_one_letter_code
_entity_poly.pdbx_strand_id
1 'polypeptide(L)'
;MNIKLQGISLILWTLASVGFSHDPWGENQRAKINTDYVSSNSNAIYRFLGNQTHKDYFKLLRRDGNSLLIGARNVIYNVSLPDLVENIEQRITWTPSKKDVDICLVKGRSEDDCQNYIRVLARTKEDQLLVCGTNAFKPKYRIYTKNGSSYHVSEEFSGSGICPYDPRHNSTAIYSDGEIYSGTVADFSGRDSIIYRDRVRTVQSNLKQLNNPDFIGSMEDEDHIYFFFRESAVEYINCGKTIYSRVARICKNDNGGPHKFQNGWTTFLKTRLNCSVPGHEQPFFFNEIQSMTPVDSDLPVEDRIIYGVFTTPDNSISGSAICAFKMSSVVNAFDGDFRDQDESNSLWLPIPKSRTPSHPRPGTCYNDSRALPSSTLNFARLHNLMAQNVNPVGDRPLFVKTSLGERLTVIASDARVRDVLEPRNKFDVLFVGTTGGRVLKIVNSVLIESMQIYPYHVPVRNLMVLEDHLVILSDHEVSSIPLQRCSHPSAQSCGDCVALQDPYCAWNVLTSECVPHKGQDISKLLQNVEFGFHSGCPESSYSESVAQNASFHFTSPTSSTSAVTISTTSSMTDPSGLSSSSTKSPSASCPITHCDCSSSKAHTFSSHDREKSSQSENADSSQVPYFDNVNEEGSNNQYEVPRQFNKNYGPRFYPPTAYKDRNERTIYTEKTLALATISAAFTALLIGFLGGYFISKRCEKPLKLEFLERRAGNLK
;
A
#
# COMPACT_ATOMS: atom_id res chain seq x y z
N MET A 1 -33.46 -49.30 24.67
CA MET A 1 -32.52 -49.10 23.56
C MET A 1 -32.86 -47.89 22.69
N ASN A 2 -34.03 -47.26 22.83
CA ASN A 2 -34.45 -46.11 22.02
C ASN A 2 -34.04 -44.71 22.55
N ILE A 3 -33.56 -44.62 23.81
CA ILE A 3 -33.16 -43.31 24.38
C ILE A 3 -31.70 -42.94 24.03
N LYS A 4 -30.86 -43.91 23.70
CA LYS A 4 -29.46 -43.65 23.29
C LYS A 4 -29.30 -43.19 21.84
N LEU A 5 -30.25 -43.47 20.95
CA LEU A 5 -30.22 -43.02 19.56
C LEU A 5 -30.72 -41.57 19.41
N GLN A 6 -31.61 -41.11 20.25
CA GLN A 6 -32.08 -39.70 20.23
C GLN A 6 -31.01 -38.70 20.71
N GLY A 7 -30.16 -39.12 21.70
CA GLY A 7 -29.06 -38.28 22.18
C GLY A 7 -27.95 -38.06 21.14
N ILE A 8 -27.65 -39.06 20.32
CA ILE A 8 -26.61 -38.99 19.29
C ILE A 8 -27.11 -38.15 18.08
N SER A 9 -28.42 -38.24 17.78
CA SER A 9 -29.02 -37.42 16.74
C SER A 9 -29.08 -35.95 17.12
N LEU A 10 -29.30 -35.61 18.40
CA LEU A 10 -29.31 -34.23 18.87
C LEU A 10 -27.90 -33.63 18.89
N ILE A 11 -26.86 -34.42 19.21
CA ILE A 11 -25.46 -33.98 19.20
C ILE A 11 -24.96 -33.79 17.74
N LEU A 12 -25.37 -34.64 16.81
CA LEU A 12 -25.08 -34.48 15.38
C LEU A 12 -25.83 -33.27 14.78
N TRP A 13 -27.04 -32.97 15.28
CA TRP A 13 -27.77 -31.78 14.83
C TRP A 13 -27.21 -30.49 15.44
N THR A 14 -26.72 -30.48 16.68
CA THR A 14 -26.03 -29.32 17.27
C THR A 14 -24.62 -29.11 16.69
N LEU A 15 -23.94 -30.16 16.24
CA LEU A 15 -22.69 -30.03 15.49
C LEU A 15 -22.89 -29.58 14.03
N ALA A 16 -24.06 -29.89 13.44
CA ALA A 16 -24.42 -29.38 12.11
C ALA A 16 -24.96 -27.94 12.14
N SER A 17 -25.39 -27.45 13.31
CA SER A 17 -25.81 -26.04 13.51
C SER A 17 -24.75 -25.13 14.12
N VAL A 18 -23.50 -25.59 14.30
CA VAL A 18 -22.34 -24.70 14.32
C VAL A 18 -22.23 -24.19 12.90
N GLY A 19 -23.00 -23.15 12.62
CA GLY A 19 -22.98 -22.45 11.35
C GLY A 19 -21.53 -22.19 10.99
N PHE A 20 -21.09 -22.73 9.87
CA PHE A 20 -19.93 -22.20 9.19
C PHE A 20 -20.20 -20.70 9.10
N SER A 21 -19.51 -19.92 9.92
CA SER A 21 -19.41 -18.48 9.77
C SER A 21 -19.01 -18.31 8.31
N HIS A 22 -19.93 -17.85 7.49
CA HIS A 22 -19.70 -17.57 6.08
C HIS A 22 -18.57 -16.53 6.08
N ASP A 23 -17.35 -16.97 5.78
CA ASP A 23 -16.23 -16.07 5.62
C ASP A 23 -16.52 -15.27 4.33
N PRO A 24 -16.97 -14.01 4.44
CA PRO A 24 -17.32 -13.22 3.25
C PRO A 24 -16.15 -13.02 2.31
N TRP A 25 -14.95 -13.39 2.73
CA TRP A 25 -13.71 -13.30 1.96
C TRP A 25 -13.27 -14.65 1.36
N GLY A 26 -13.72 -15.78 1.92
CA GLY A 26 -13.25 -17.12 1.56
C GLY A 26 -13.66 -17.57 0.17
N GLU A 27 -14.89 -17.31 -0.25
CA GLU A 27 -15.39 -17.71 -1.58
C GLU A 27 -14.73 -16.89 -2.69
N ASN A 28 -14.48 -15.61 -2.47
CA ASN A 28 -13.88 -14.71 -3.45
C ASN A 28 -12.37 -14.92 -3.63
N GLN A 29 -11.72 -15.71 -2.77
CA GLN A 29 -10.29 -15.98 -2.83
C GLN A 29 -9.91 -17.16 -3.75
N ARG A 30 -10.88 -17.96 -4.22
CA ARG A 30 -10.61 -19.06 -5.15
C ARG A 30 -10.64 -18.55 -6.57
N ALA A 31 -9.49 -18.65 -7.26
CA ALA A 31 -9.43 -18.31 -8.67
C ALA A 31 -10.29 -19.26 -9.52
N LYS A 32 -11.03 -18.72 -10.48
CA LYS A 32 -11.82 -19.50 -11.44
C LYS A 32 -10.93 -20.17 -12.48
N ILE A 33 -9.83 -19.52 -12.86
CA ILE A 33 -8.78 -20.04 -13.73
C ILE A 33 -7.44 -20.02 -13.00
N ASN A 34 -6.66 -21.10 -13.15
CA ASN A 34 -5.26 -21.16 -12.72
C ASN A 34 -4.39 -21.47 -13.92
N THR A 35 -3.49 -20.56 -14.26
CA THR A 35 -2.56 -20.70 -15.40
C THR A 35 -1.13 -20.78 -14.89
N ASP A 36 -0.34 -21.73 -15.36
CA ASP A 36 1.06 -21.87 -15.02
C ASP A 36 1.94 -21.68 -16.26
N TYR A 37 2.64 -20.54 -16.29
CA TYR A 37 3.60 -20.19 -17.35
C TYR A 37 5.04 -20.62 -17.05
N VAL A 38 5.30 -21.15 -15.86
CA VAL A 38 6.64 -21.64 -15.47
C VAL A 38 6.86 -23.05 -16.00
N SER A 39 5.85 -23.92 -15.84
CA SER A 39 5.92 -25.31 -16.26
C SER A 39 5.48 -25.56 -17.69
N SER A 40 4.69 -24.65 -18.28
CA SER A 40 4.18 -24.78 -19.65
C SER A 40 5.12 -24.13 -20.66
N ASN A 41 5.51 -24.85 -21.71
CA ASN A 41 6.15 -24.29 -22.92
C ASN A 41 5.11 -23.53 -23.77
N SER A 42 4.34 -22.64 -23.15
CA SER A 42 3.29 -21.89 -23.82
C SER A 42 3.90 -20.81 -24.72
N ASN A 43 3.57 -20.85 -26.01
CA ASN A 43 3.89 -19.77 -26.97
C ASN A 43 3.13 -18.45 -26.67
N ALA A 44 2.33 -18.41 -25.60
CA ALA A 44 1.50 -17.25 -25.24
C ALA A 44 2.23 -16.24 -24.32
N ILE A 45 3.51 -16.44 -24.01
CA ILE A 45 4.29 -15.54 -23.19
C ILE A 45 5.57 -15.13 -23.93
N TYR A 46 5.78 -13.81 -24.06
CA TYR A 46 7.03 -13.25 -24.51
C TYR A 46 7.91 -12.90 -23.31
N ARG A 47 9.22 -13.10 -23.42
CA ARG A 47 10.16 -12.87 -22.33
C ARG A 47 11.37 -12.10 -22.79
N PHE A 48 11.75 -11.07 -22.04
CA PHE A 48 13.01 -10.35 -22.19
C PHE A 48 13.86 -10.60 -20.94
N LEU A 49 15.01 -11.20 -21.13
CA LEU A 49 16.03 -11.39 -20.12
C LEU A 49 17.11 -10.33 -20.34
N GLY A 50 17.35 -9.48 -19.37
CA GLY A 50 18.39 -8.47 -19.44
C GLY A 50 19.80 -9.06 -19.53
N ASN A 51 20.73 -8.49 -18.82
CA ASN A 51 22.10 -9.00 -18.79
C ASN A 51 22.18 -10.35 -18.05
N GLN A 52 22.83 -11.34 -18.68
CA GLN A 52 22.97 -12.68 -18.09
C GLN A 52 24.17 -12.81 -17.14
N THR A 53 25.09 -11.82 -17.13
CA THR A 53 26.29 -11.86 -16.29
C THR A 53 26.09 -11.26 -14.90
N HIS A 54 25.08 -10.42 -14.74
CA HIS A 54 24.71 -9.79 -13.46
C HIS A 54 23.21 -9.51 -13.41
N LYS A 55 22.69 -9.26 -12.22
CA LYS A 55 21.29 -8.85 -12.04
C LYS A 55 21.12 -7.40 -12.44
N ASP A 56 20.16 -7.14 -13.30
CA ASP A 56 19.82 -5.79 -13.79
C ASP A 56 19.00 -4.98 -12.79
N TYR A 57 18.31 -5.65 -11.84
CA TYR A 57 17.43 -5.02 -10.85
C TYR A 57 16.44 -4.07 -11.50
N PHE A 58 15.68 -4.57 -12.44
CA PHE A 58 14.63 -3.84 -13.14
C PHE A 58 13.64 -3.22 -12.15
N LYS A 59 13.31 -1.96 -12.35
CA LYS A 59 12.33 -1.28 -11.51
C LYS A 59 11.37 -0.41 -12.29
N LEU A 60 11.83 0.20 -13.37
CA LEU A 60 11.07 1.18 -14.13
C LEU A 60 10.65 0.61 -15.47
N LEU A 61 9.38 0.82 -15.79
CA LEU A 61 8.80 0.60 -17.11
C LEU A 61 8.20 1.93 -17.60
N ARG A 62 8.49 2.30 -18.84
CA ARG A 62 7.85 3.44 -19.49
C ARG A 62 7.53 3.12 -20.94
N ARG A 63 6.26 3.24 -21.29
CA ARG A 63 5.82 3.12 -22.68
C ARG A 63 6.38 4.31 -23.50
N ASP A 64 6.91 4.02 -24.68
CA ASP A 64 7.42 4.98 -25.66
C ASP A 64 6.91 4.62 -27.05
N GLY A 65 5.71 5.10 -27.38
CA GLY A 65 5.02 4.69 -28.60
C GLY A 65 4.75 3.18 -28.64
N ASN A 66 5.37 2.50 -29.63
CA ASN A 66 5.26 1.04 -29.81
C ASN A 66 6.41 0.27 -29.15
N SER A 67 7.15 0.92 -28.27
CA SER A 67 8.23 0.30 -27.51
C SER A 67 8.12 0.55 -26.01
N LEU A 68 8.91 -0.16 -25.25
CA LEU A 68 9.01 -0.08 -23.80
C LEU A 68 10.44 0.24 -23.40
N LEU A 69 10.63 1.32 -22.64
CA LEU A 69 11.89 1.65 -22.01
C LEU A 69 11.96 1.00 -20.64
N ILE A 70 13.05 0.26 -20.38
CA ILE A 70 13.26 -0.48 -19.13
C ILE A 70 14.53 0.06 -18.46
N GLY A 71 14.35 0.68 -17.28
CA GLY A 71 15.48 1.17 -16.48
C GLY A 71 16.13 0.04 -15.69
N ALA A 72 17.45 -0.15 -15.87
CA ALA A 72 18.22 -1.25 -15.32
C ALA A 72 19.56 -0.76 -14.72
N ARG A 73 20.47 -1.69 -14.39
CA ARG A 73 21.83 -1.43 -13.93
C ARG A 73 22.70 -1.01 -15.10
N ASN A 74 23.19 0.23 -15.11
CA ASN A 74 24.06 0.82 -16.11
C ASN A 74 23.48 0.92 -17.54
N VAL A 75 22.17 0.62 -17.72
CA VAL A 75 21.57 0.56 -19.05
C VAL A 75 20.07 0.90 -18.99
N ILE A 76 19.57 1.46 -20.08
CA ILE A 76 18.15 1.55 -20.39
C ILE A 76 17.95 0.75 -21.67
N TYR A 77 17.18 -0.32 -21.56
CA TYR A 77 16.78 -1.13 -22.69
C TYR A 77 15.59 -0.50 -23.40
N ASN A 78 15.54 -0.65 -24.71
CA ASN A 78 14.39 -0.35 -25.54
C ASN A 78 13.93 -1.64 -26.18
N VAL A 79 12.71 -2.10 -25.88
CA VAL A 79 12.15 -3.32 -26.42
C VAL A 79 10.84 -3.03 -27.14
N SER A 80 10.60 -3.74 -28.25
CA SER A 80 9.34 -3.62 -29.00
C SER A 80 8.17 -4.22 -28.20
N LEU A 81 6.95 -3.83 -28.54
CA LEU A 81 5.72 -4.34 -27.97
C LEU A 81 4.89 -5.02 -29.06
N PRO A 82 4.24 -6.18 -28.79
CA PRO A 82 4.19 -6.89 -27.49
C PRO A 82 5.28 -7.94 -27.30
N ASP A 83 6.10 -8.22 -28.32
CA ASP A 83 7.01 -9.36 -28.45
C ASP A 83 8.33 -9.23 -27.65
N LEU A 84 8.57 -8.06 -27.06
CA LEU A 84 9.72 -7.75 -26.21
C LEU A 84 11.09 -7.98 -26.90
N VAL A 85 11.17 -7.79 -28.23
CA VAL A 85 12.44 -7.84 -28.96
C VAL A 85 13.21 -6.55 -28.73
N GLU A 86 14.48 -6.66 -28.37
CA GLU A 86 15.30 -5.50 -28.07
C GLU A 86 15.74 -4.74 -29.34
N ASN A 87 15.56 -3.43 -29.31
CA ASN A 87 16.12 -2.49 -30.28
C ASN A 87 17.49 -2.01 -29.79
N ILE A 88 18.54 -2.70 -30.19
CA ILE A 88 19.91 -2.47 -29.73
C ILE A 88 20.43 -1.06 -30.11
N GLU A 89 20.00 -0.50 -31.25
CA GLU A 89 20.40 0.84 -31.68
C GLU A 89 19.89 1.95 -30.76
N GLN A 90 18.75 1.71 -30.07
CA GLN A 90 18.15 2.64 -29.15
C GLN A 90 18.49 2.35 -27.68
N ARG A 91 19.38 1.38 -27.42
CA ARG A 91 19.90 1.10 -26.08
C ARG A 91 20.74 2.27 -25.58
N ILE A 92 20.47 2.74 -24.37
CA ILE A 92 21.26 3.78 -23.71
C ILE A 92 22.14 3.14 -22.65
N THR A 93 23.45 3.16 -22.82
CA THR A 93 24.42 2.68 -21.82
C THR A 93 24.95 3.86 -21.01
N TRP A 94 24.89 3.74 -19.69
CA TRP A 94 25.38 4.77 -18.78
C TRP A 94 26.03 4.17 -17.54
N THR A 95 27.33 3.93 -17.59
CA THR A 95 28.14 3.46 -16.45
C THR A 95 28.66 4.65 -15.64
N PRO A 96 28.83 4.52 -14.30
CA PRO A 96 29.48 5.56 -13.51
C PRO A 96 30.97 5.72 -13.89
N SER A 97 31.55 6.90 -13.62
CA SER A 97 32.97 7.10 -13.82
C SER A 97 33.81 6.26 -12.84
N LYS A 98 35.01 5.82 -13.25
CA LYS A 98 35.90 5.08 -12.35
C LYS A 98 36.16 5.84 -11.05
N LYS A 99 36.35 7.16 -11.12
CA LYS A 99 36.51 8.03 -9.93
C LYS A 99 35.32 7.96 -8.99
N ASP A 100 34.06 7.97 -9.49
CA ASP A 100 32.86 7.90 -8.67
C ASP A 100 32.73 6.51 -8.03
N VAL A 101 33.10 5.43 -8.76
CA VAL A 101 33.13 4.04 -8.22
C VAL A 101 34.18 3.91 -7.12
N ASP A 102 35.42 4.40 -7.35
CA ASP A 102 36.49 4.33 -6.34
C ASP A 102 36.10 5.05 -5.04
N ILE A 103 35.49 6.24 -5.14
CA ILE A 103 34.98 6.99 -3.97
C ILE A 103 33.88 6.21 -3.26
N CYS A 104 32.99 5.55 -3.98
CA CYS A 104 31.89 4.76 -3.43
C CYS A 104 32.44 3.55 -2.64
N LEU A 105 33.42 2.83 -3.18
CA LEU A 105 34.11 1.71 -2.54
C LEU A 105 34.84 2.14 -1.27
N VAL A 106 35.56 3.26 -1.32
CA VAL A 106 36.24 3.85 -0.13
C VAL A 106 35.26 4.21 0.97
N LYS A 107 34.01 4.57 0.62
CA LYS A 107 32.93 4.82 1.60
C LYS A 107 32.29 3.54 2.13
N GLY A 108 32.83 2.36 1.84
CA GLY A 108 32.42 1.07 2.38
C GLY A 108 31.19 0.46 1.71
N ARG A 109 30.87 0.86 0.47
CA ARG A 109 29.81 0.22 -0.33
C ARG A 109 30.36 -0.95 -1.14
N SER A 110 29.50 -1.92 -1.47
CA SER A 110 29.89 -3.05 -2.33
C SER A 110 30.10 -2.63 -3.77
N GLU A 111 30.83 -3.41 -4.55
CA GLU A 111 31.02 -3.18 -5.98
C GLU A 111 29.68 -3.15 -6.75
N ASP A 112 28.74 -4.02 -6.35
CA ASP A 112 27.40 -4.06 -6.92
C ASP A 112 26.60 -2.80 -6.58
N ASP A 113 26.66 -2.31 -5.34
CA ASP A 113 26.02 -1.06 -4.94
C ASP A 113 26.61 0.17 -5.67
N CYS A 114 27.90 0.12 -6.06
CA CYS A 114 28.61 1.20 -6.72
C CYS A 114 28.42 1.24 -8.26
N GLN A 115 27.28 0.79 -8.73
CA GLN A 115 26.86 0.90 -10.12
C GLN A 115 25.85 2.05 -10.31
N ASN A 116 25.41 2.24 -11.54
CA ASN A 116 24.38 3.22 -11.86
C ASN A 116 23.03 2.53 -12.08
N TYR A 117 22.16 2.62 -11.10
CA TYR A 117 20.79 2.10 -11.18
C TYR A 117 19.84 3.19 -11.62
N ILE A 118 19.17 3.00 -12.76
CA ILE A 118 18.23 3.97 -13.30
C ILE A 118 16.96 3.97 -12.42
N ARG A 119 16.58 5.15 -11.92
CA ARG A 119 15.47 5.34 -10.98
C ARG A 119 14.43 6.36 -11.42
N VAL A 120 14.71 7.16 -12.42
CA VAL A 120 13.76 8.09 -13.06
C VAL A 120 13.90 8.01 -14.55
N LEU A 121 12.78 7.87 -15.24
CA LEU A 121 12.61 7.97 -16.69
C LEU A 121 11.42 8.89 -16.95
N ALA A 122 11.65 10.06 -17.53
CA ALA A 122 10.59 10.99 -17.85
C ALA A 122 10.81 11.57 -19.26
N ARG A 123 9.75 11.59 -20.08
CA ARG A 123 9.79 12.27 -21.36
C ARG A 123 9.49 13.75 -21.13
N THR A 124 10.42 14.63 -21.48
CA THR A 124 10.29 16.07 -21.30
C THR A 124 9.76 16.75 -22.55
N LYS A 125 10.11 16.23 -23.71
CA LYS A 125 9.62 16.61 -25.03
C LYS A 125 9.53 15.36 -25.91
N GLU A 126 8.94 15.48 -27.09
CA GLU A 126 8.78 14.36 -28.00
C GLU A 126 10.09 13.63 -28.34
N ASP A 127 11.17 14.37 -28.47
CA ASP A 127 12.52 13.87 -28.77
C ASP A 127 13.45 13.82 -27.55
N GLN A 128 13.01 14.22 -26.34
CA GLN A 128 13.85 14.32 -25.15
C GLN A 128 13.43 13.39 -24.04
N LEU A 129 14.40 12.72 -23.45
CA LEU A 129 14.26 11.82 -22.32
C LEU A 129 15.14 12.31 -21.15
N LEU A 130 14.52 12.60 -20.01
CA LEU A 130 15.20 12.83 -18.75
C LEU A 130 15.41 11.49 -18.04
N VAL A 131 16.65 11.20 -17.70
CA VAL A 131 17.05 9.97 -17.02
C VAL A 131 17.82 10.32 -15.76
N CYS A 132 17.44 9.76 -14.61
CA CYS A 132 18.19 9.91 -13.37
C CYS A 132 18.57 8.56 -12.78
N GLY A 133 19.83 8.46 -12.33
CA GLY A 133 20.39 7.23 -11.76
C GLY A 133 21.24 7.48 -10.52
N THR A 134 21.51 6.41 -9.77
CA THR A 134 22.26 6.44 -8.50
C THR A 134 23.74 6.78 -8.68
N ASN A 135 24.31 6.50 -9.86
CA ASN A 135 25.69 6.82 -10.28
C ASN A 135 26.72 6.61 -9.16
N ALA A 136 26.83 5.37 -8.67
CA ALA A 136 27.77 5.02 -7.60
C ALA A 136 27.61 5.88 -6.32
N PHE A 137 26.38 6.00 -5.79
CA PHE A 137 26.06 6.85 -4.61
C PHE A 137 26.41 8.34 -4.81
N LYS A 138 26.40 8.81 -6.06
CA LYS A 138 26.53 10.21 -6.43
C LYS A 138 25.50 10.53 -7.51
N PRO A 139 24.23 10.63 -7.16
CA PRO A 139 23.13 10.71 -8.11
C PRO A 139 23.35 11.81 -9.15
N LYS A 140 23.07 11.46 -10.39
CA LYS A 140 23.11 12.38 -11.53
C LYS A 140 21.88 12.19 -12.39
N TYR A 141 21.44 13.26 -13.07
CA TYR A 141 20.49 13.14 -14.15
C TYR A 141 21.03 13.69 -15.45
N ARG A 142 20.58 13.10 -16.55
CA ARG A 142 20.94 13.46 -17.92
C ARG A 142 19.69 13.72 -18.72
N ILE A 143 19.79 14.68 -19.63
CA ILE A 143 18.82 14.86 -20.70
C ILE A 143 19.42 14.24 -21.95
N TYR A 144 18.71 13.28 -22.52
CA TYR A 144 19.04 12.64 -23.78
C TYR A 144 18.15 13.20 -24.87
N THR A 145 18.72 13.56 -26.00
CA THR A 145 17.97 13.96 -27.19
C THR A 145 18.10 12.87 -28.25
N LYS A 146 17.00 12.50 -28.87
CA LYS A 146 16.94 11.52 -29.94
C LYS A 146 17.38 12.17 -31.25
N ASN A 147 18.35 11.56 -31.92
CA ASN A 147 18.81 11.98 -33.25
C ASN A 147 18.81 10.76 -34.18
N GLY A 148 17.83 10.68 -35.08
CA GLY A 148 17.60 9.49 -35.88
C GLY A 148 17.16 8.31 -35.01
N SER A 149 17.91 7.21 -35.04
CA SER A 149 17.67 6.00 -34.28
C SER A 149 18.34 5.97 -32.90
N SER A 150 19.21 6.92 -32.57
CA SER A 150 20.03 6.88 -31.34
C SER A 150 19.78 8.05 -30.39
N TYR A 151 20.09 7.86 -29.10
CA TYR A 151 20.02 8.88 -28.07
C TYR A 151 21.40 9.44 -27.73
N HIS A 152 21.54 10.75 -27.66
CA HIS A 152 22.76 11.47 -27.31
C HIS A 152 22.54 12.31 -26.05
N VAL A 153 23.55 12.36 -25.18
CA VAL A 153 23.52 13.21 -23.97
C VAL A 153 23.61 14.67 -24.41
N SER A 154 22.58 15.46 -24.11
CA SER A 154 22.59 16.92 -24.30
C SER A 154 23.11 17.63 -23.06
N GLU A 155 22.72 17.21 -21.89
CA GLU A 155 23.02 17.87 -20.61
C GLU A 155 23.17 16.86 -19.48
N GLU A 156 24.03 17.17 -18.49
CA GLU A 156 24.23 16.38 -17.28
C GLU A 156 24.24 17.29 -16.04
N PHE A 157 23.49 16.92 -15.00
CA PHE A 157 23.36 17.68 -13.78
C PHE A 157 23.42 16.78 -12.54
N SER A 158 23.53 17.41 -11.36
CA SER A 158 23.39 16.70 -10.09
C SER A 158 21.97 16.14 -9.92
N GLY A 159 21.87 14.85 -9.58
CA GLY A 159 20.60 14.18 -9.29
C GLY A 159 20.23 14.17 -7.82
N SER A 160 20.97 14.91 -6.97
CA SER A 160 20.66 15.01 -5.54
C SER A 160 19.27 15.61 -5.33
N GLY A 161 18.43 14.94 -4.56
CA GLY A 161 17.04 15.32 -4.37
C GLY A 161 16.08 14.83 -5.47
N ILE A 162 16.57 14.34 -6.64
CA ILE A 162 15.74 13.82 -7.74
C ILE A 162 15.70 12.29 -7.72
N CYS A 163 16.84 11.63 -7.58
CA CYS A 163 16.90 10.19 -7.40
C CYS A 163 17.80 9.79 -6.23
N PRO A 164 17.62 8.58 -5.70
CA PRO A 164 18.27 8.15 -4.46
C PRO A 164 19.77 7.93 -4.65
N TYR A 165 20.51 8.01 -3.56
CA TYR A 165 21.92 7.59 -3.49
C TYR A 165 22.04 6.07 -3.47
N ASP A 166 21.30 5.41 -2.61
CA ASP A 166 21.29 3.93 -2.46
C ASP A 166 20.26 3.33 -3.42
N PRO A 167 20.65 2.35 -4.26
CA PRO A 167 19.72 1.70 -5.19
C PRO A 167 18.55 0.96 -4.51
N ARG A 168 18.68 0.65 -3.21
CA ARG A 168 17.64 -0.03 -2.43
C ARG A 168 16.56 0.92 -1.91
N HIS A 169 16.84 2.22 -1.81
CA HIS A 169 15.83 3.19 -1.37
C HIS A 169 14.68 3.28 -2.39
N ASN A 170 13.48 3.19 -1.87
CA ASN A 170 12.29 3.49 -2.65
C ASN A 170 12.20 5.01 -2.85
N SER A 171 11.90 5.39 -4.07
CA SER A 171 11.76 6.77 -4.50
C SER A 171 10.70 6.87 -5.57
N THR A 172 10.13 8.05 -5.71
CA THR A 172 9.17 8.37 -6.77
C THR A 172 9.51 9.70 -7.40
N ALA A 173 9.17 9.86 -8.68
CA ALA A 173 9.30 11.13 -9.38
C ALA A 173 8.25 11.23 -10.49
N ILE A 174 7.76 12.44 -10.70
CA ILE A 174 6.85 12.78 -11.78
C ILE A 174 7.32 14.06 -12.46
N TYR A 175 7.22 14.11 -13.79
CA TYR A 175 7.49 15.31 -14.59
C TYR A 175 6.16 15.92 -14.97
N SER A 176 5.94 17.17 -14.58
CA SER A 176 4.70 17.91 -14.78
C SER A 176 5.04 19.39 -15.01
N ASP A 177 4.40 20.02 -15.99
CA ASP A 177 4.52 21.45 -16.32
C ASP A 177 5.97 21.94 -16.51
N GLY A 178 6.84 21.09 -17.09
CA GLY A 178 8.23 21.45 -17.35
C GLY A 178 9.18 21.20 -16.19
N GLU A 179 8.69 20.74 -15.03
CA GLU A 179 9.46 20.53 -13.83
C GLU A 179 9.40 19.09 -13.30
N ILE A 180 10.42 18.67 -12.55
CA ILE A 180 10.45 17.35 -11.93
C ILE A 180 10.16 17.46 -10.45
N TYR A 181 9.17 16.72 -9.99
CA TYR A 181 8.78 16.56 -8.60
C TYR A 181 9.23 15.19 -8.12
N SER A 182 9.88 15.11 -6.97
CA SER A 182 10.44 13.86 -6.48
C SER A 182 10.22 13.67 -4.99
N GLY A 183 10.09 12.40 -4.59
CA GLY A 183 10.13 11.95 -3.21
C GLY A 183 11.27 10.95 -3.05
N THR A 184 12.32 11.31 -2.29
CA THR A 184 13.55 10.52 -2.17
C THR A 184 14.35 10.90 -0.92
N VAL A 185 15.66 10.63 -0.91
CA VAL A 185 16.63 11.07 0.09
C VAL A 185 17.70 11.93 -0.57
N ALA A 186 18.09 13.02 0.09
CA ALA A 186 19.01 14.03 -0.45
C ALA A 186 20.48 13.85 -0.01
N ASP A 187 20.77 12.82 0.82
CA ASP A 187 22.10 12.58 1.34
C ASP A 187 22.55 11.12 1.21
N PHE A 188 23.87 10.92 1.29
CA PHE A 188 24.49 9.60 1.21
C PHE A 188 24.07 8.64 2.34
N SER A 189 23.78 9.16 3.51
CA SER A 189 23.41 8.36 4.69
C SER A 189 21.94 7.94 4.68
N GLY A 190 21.11 8.49 3.78
CA GLY A 190 19.69 8.21 3.68
C GLY A 190 18.85 8.81 4.82
N ARG A 191 19.35 9.84 5.52
CA ARG A 191 18.67 10.45 6.66
C ARG A 191 17.85 11.68 6.30
N ASP A 192 18.23 12.37 5.24
CA ASP A 192 17.55 13.58 4.77
C ASP A 192 16.47 13.22 3.74
N SER A 193 15.33 12.74 4.22
CA SER A 193 14.16 12.45 3.39
C SER A 193 13.53 13.73 2.88
N ILE A 194 13.15 13.75 1.60
CA ILE A 194 12.80 14.98 0.90
C ILE A 194 11.66 14.75 -0.11
N ILE A 195 10.72 15.70 -0.13
CA ILE A 195 9.87 15.97 -1.30
C ILE A 195 10.41 17.27 -1.90
N TYR A 196 10.79 17.22 -3.19
CA TYR A 196 11.66 18.21 -3.82
C TYR A 196 11.17 18.59 -5.21
N ARG A 197 11.34 19.86 -5.55
CA ARG A 197 11.26 20.42 -6.91
C ARG A 197 12.17 21.64 -6.99
N ASP A 198 13.13 21.63 -7.92
CA ASP A 198 14.14 22.67 -8.10
C ASP A 198 14.77 23.12 -6.75
N ARG A 199 14.38 24.24 -6.19
CA ARG A 199 14.92 24.76 -4.92
C ARG A 199 13.98 24.59 -3.73
N VAL A 200 12.74 24.17 -3.98
CA VAL A 200 11.70 24.05 -2.94
C VAL A 200 11.66 22.61 -2.42
N ARG A 201 11.69 22.46 -1.10
CA ARG A 201 11.75 21.16 -0.44
C ARG A 201 10.98 21.12 0.89
N THR A 202 10.72 19.93 1.39
CA THR A 202 10.35 19.70 2.79
C THR A 202 11.50 20.07 3.72
N VAL A 203 11.17 20.53 4.93
CA VAL A 203 12.16 21.02 5.90
C VAL A 203 12.99 19.83 6.42
N GLN A 204 14.31 19.97 6.35
CA GLN A 204 15.25 18.97 6.83
C GLN A 204 15.02 18.63 8.31
N SER A 205 15.05 17.35 8.63
CA SER A 205 14.89 16.82 10.00
C SER A 205 13.58 17.21 10.71
N ASN A 206 12.57 17.66 9.95
CA ASN A 206 11.23 17.92 10.50
C ASN A 206 10.38 16.64 10.47
N LEU A 207 10.34 15.92 11.59
CA LEU A 207 9.59 14.66 11.72
C LEU A 207 8.07 14.83 11.57
N LYS A 208 7.54 16.05 11.80
CA LYS A 208 6.12 16.33 11.51
C LYS A 208 5.83 16.33 10.02
N GLN A 209 6.77 16.78 9.18
CA GLN A 209 6.62 16.70 7.72
C GLN A 209 6.91 15.31 7.19
N LEU A 210 8.11 14.77 7.42
CA LEU A 210 8.51 13.44 6.96
C LEU A 210 9.26 12.70 8.07
N ASN A 211 8.79 11.52 8.44
CA ASN A 211 9.36 10.71 9.49
C ASN A 211 9.79 9.33 8.95
N ASN A 212 10.99 9.29 8.36
CA ASN A 212 11.55 8.10 7.73
C ASN A 212 10.59 7.49 6.67
N PRO A 213 10.19 8.28 5.66
CA PRO A 213 9.24 7.81 4.64
C PRO A 213 9.85 6.77 3.72
N ASP A 214 9.01 5.85 3.27
CA ASP A 214 9.25 4.91 2.17
C ASP A 214 8.27 5.26 1.04
N PHE A 215 8.78 5.89 -0.03
CA PHE A 215 7.96 6.41 -1.11
C PHE A 215 7.49 5.30 -2.05
N ILE A 216 6.21 5.33 -2.40
CA ILE A 216 5.54 4.30 -3.20
C ILE A 216 5.20 4.80 -4.61
N GLY A 217 4.70 6.02 -4.71
CA GLY A 217 4.30 6.60 -6.00
C GLY A 217 3.99 8.08 -5.89
N SER A 218 3.85 8.70 -7.03
CA SER A 218 3.39 10.09 -7.18
C SER A 218 2.46 10.19 -8.37
N MET A 219 1.53 11.10 -8.31
CA MET A 219 0.60 11.39 -9.38
C MET A 219 0.27 12.88 -9.41
N GLU A 220 -0.14 13.33 -10.57
CA GLU A 220 -0.68 14.66 -10.81
C GLU A 220 -2.19 14.59 -10.84
N ASP A 221 -2.84 15.59 -10.26
CA ASP A 221 -4.27 15.81 -10.39
C ASP A 221 -4.57 17.30 -10.24
N GLU A 222 -5.10 17.91 -11.30
CA GLU A 222 -5.35 19.35 -11.40
C GLU A 222 -4.11 20.20 -11.06
N ASP A 223 -4.23 21.11 -10.08
CA ASP A 223 -3.16 22.02 -9.63
C ASP A 223 -2.22 21.41 -8.60
N HIS A 224 -2.35 20.11 -8.32
CA HIS A 224 -1.64 19.45 -7.25
C HIS A 224 -0.78 18.30 -7.72
N ILE A 225 0.32 18.07 -7.00
CA ILE A 225 1.09 16.82 -7.05
C ILE A 225 0.87 16.10 -5.73
N TYR A 226 0.53 14.80 -5.84
CA TYR A 226 0.30 13.89 -4.72
C TYR A 226 1.44 12.90 -4.60
N PHE A 227 1.87 12.64 -3.34
CA PHE A 227 2.89 11.66 -3.00
C PHE A 227 2.30 10.62 -2.08
N PHE A 228 2.47 9.35 -2.45
CA PHE A 228 2.04 8.19 -1.65
C PHE A 228 3.27 7.55 -1.02
N PHE A 229 3.22 7.34 0.29
CA PHE A 229 4.32 6.75 1.05
C PHE A 229 3.81 6.13 2.34
N ARG A 230 4.66 5.40 3.02
CA ARG A 230 4.45 4.95 4.39
C ARG A 230 5.56 5.51 5.26
N GLU A 231 5.24 5.87 6.49
CA GLU A 231 6.19 6.48 7.42
C GLU A 231 5.93 6.09 8.87
N SER A 232 6.89 6.33 9.76
CA SER A 232 6.65 6.25 11.19
C SER A 232 5.65 7.33 11.59
N ALA A 233 4.52 6.92 12.17
CA ALA A 233 3.43 7.80 12.54
C ALA A 233 3.83 8.70 13.71
N VAL A 234 3.98 10.01 13.47
CA VAL A 234 4.34 10.99 14.51
C VAL A 234 3.25 11.11 15.57
N GLU A 235 1.99 10.97 15.17
CA GLU A 235 0.83 11.02 16.06
C GLU A 235 0.67 9.80 16.96
N TYR A 236 1.49 8.77 16.78
CA TYR A 236 1.47 7.55 17.58
C TYR A 236 2.75 7.38 18.43
N ILE A 237 3.71 8.32 18.34
CA ILE A 237 5.05 8.19 18.90
C ILE A 237 5.05 7.95 20.42
N ASN A 238 4.07 8.47 21.14
CA ASN A 238 3.94 8.31 22.59
C ASN A 238 3.42 6.91 23.00
N CYS A 239 2.82 6.16 22.04
CA CYS A 239 2.30 4.80 22.26
C CYS A 239 3.19 3.72 21.64
N GLY A 240 4.35 4.10 21.08
CA GLY A 240 5.29 3.19 20.42
C GLY A 240 5.55 3.56 18.96
N LYS A 241 6.18 2.66 18.21
CA LYS A 241 6.48 2.86 16.80
C LYS A 241 5.48 2.10 15.93
N THR A 242 4.71 2.84 15.16
CA THR A 242 3.76 2.29 14.18
C THR A 242 3.99 2.95 12.82
N ILE A 243 3.86 2.16 11.75
CA ILE A 243 3.90 2.68 10.38
C ILE A 243 2.48 3.02 9.95
N TYR A 244 2.31 4.18 9.30
CA TYR A 244 1.05 4.55 8.64
C TYR A 244 1.29 4.86 7.17
N SER A 245 0.33 4.49 6.35
CA SER A 245 0.27 4.90 4.94
C SER A 245 -0.27 6.31 4.83
N ARG A 246 0.37 7.10 3.96
CA ARG A 246 0.10 8.53 3.77
C ARG A 246 -0.17 8.87 2.31
N VAL A 247 -0.98 9.88 2.12
CA VAL A 247 -0.95 10.71 0.94
C VAL A 247 -0.59 12.14 1.37
N ALA A 248 0.41 12.74 0.71
CA ALA A 248 0.72 14.15 0.85
C ALA A 248 0.40 14.87 -0.46
N ARG A 249 0.07 16.17 -0.37
CA ARG A 249 -0.11 17.02 -1.55
C ARG A 249 0.69 18.31 -1.43
N ILE A 250 1.10 18.84 -2.57
CA ILE A 250 1.70 20.15 -2.76
C ILE A 250 1.05 20.82 -3.98
N CYS A 251 1.04 22.15 -4.02
CA CYS A 251 0.59 22.87 -5.21
C CYS A 251 1.72 23.00 -6.24
N LYS A 252 1.39 22.88 -7.52
CA LYS A 252 2.36 23.01 -8.62
C LYS A 252 2.98 24.41 -8.71
N ASN A 253 2.22 25.44 -8.39
CA ASN A 253 2.66 26.85 -8.42
C ASN A 253 3.34 27.32 -7.11
N ASP A 254 3.62 26.43 -6.14
CA ASP A 254 4.30 26.77 -4.88
C ASP A 254 5.79 26.99 -5.09
N ASN A 255 6.24 28.25 -5.08
CA ASN A 255 7.63 28.66 -5.26
C ASN A 255 8.33 28.99 -3.93
N GLY A 256 7.84 28.42 -2.83
CA GLY A 256 8.30 28.75 -1.48
C GLY A 256 7.75 30.09 -1.00
N GLY A 257 8.03 30.40 0.26
CA GLY A 257 7.59 31.63 0.89
C GLY A 257 8.67 32.73 0.87
N PRO A 258 8.38 33.89 1.48
CA PRO A 258 9.36 34.96 1.64
C PRO A 258 10.39 34.63 2.75
N HIS A 259 11.56 35.26 2.69
CA HIS A 259 12.63 35.21 3.69
C HIS A 259 13.00 33.77 4.13
N LYS A 260 12.80 33.44 5.40
CA LYS A 260 13.13 32.12 5.98
C LYS A 260 12.33 30.94 5.42
N PHE A 261 11.30 31.19 4.63
CA PHE A 261 10.49 30.16 3.97
C PHE A 261 10.85 29.95 2.50
N GLN A 262 11.88 30.63 2.02
CA GLN A 262 12.24 30.74 0.59
C GLN A 262 12.44 29.39 -0.10
N ASN A 263 12.98 28.40 0.61
CA ASN A 263 13.27 27.08 0.04
C ASN A 263 12.34 25.98 0.61
N GLY A 264 11.26 26.37 1.27
CA GLY A 264 10.32 25.43 1.91
C GLY A 264 8.97 25.43 1.23
N TRP A 265 8.36 24.25 1.08
CA TRP A 265 6.96 24.15 0.66
C TRP A 265 6.06 24.96 1.60
N THR A 266 5.21 25.77 1.05
CA THR A 266 4.19 26.54 1.79
C THR A 266 2.85 25.83 1.83
N THR A 267 2.64 24.87 0.94
CA THR A 267 1.36 24.17 0.73
C THR A 267 1.40 22.68 1.13
N PHE A 268 2.56 22.17 1.59
CA PHE A 268 2.70 20.77 1.97
C PHE A 268 1.75 20.36 3.09
N LEU A 269 0.86 19.42 2.80
CA LEU A 269 -0.04 18.77 3.74
C LEU A 269 0.00 17.26 3.53
N LYS A 270 -0.30 16.48 4.58
CA LYS A 270 -0.42 15.01 4.51
C LYS A 270 -1.60 14.50 5.32
N THR A 271 -2.15 13.36 4.91
CA THR A 271 -3.17 12.65 5.66
C THR A 271 -2.94 11.15 5.63
N ARG A 272 -3.62 10.40 6.51
CA ARG A 272 -3.54 8.94 6.57
C ARG A 272 -4.48 8.31 5.55
N LEU A 273 -3.98 7.33 4.80
CA LEU A 273 -4.79 6.37 4.06
C LEU A 273 -5.15 5.22 4.98
N ASN A 274 -6.45 4.98 5.17
CA ASN A 274 -6.95 3.90 6.01
C ASN A 274 -7.33 2.70 5.14
N CYS A 275 -6.74 1.53 5.42
CA CYS A 275 -7.14 0.28 4.82
C CYS A 275 -7.33 -0.73 5.96
N SER A 276 -8.59 -1.02 6.32
CA SER A 276 -8.90 -1.86 7.47
C SER A 276 -10.15 -2.70 7.25
N VAL A 277 -10.15 -3.88 7.84
CA VAL A 277 -11.36 -4.73 7.95
C VAL A 277 -12.08 -4.33 9.23
N PRO A 278 -13.39 -4.00 9.17
CA PRO A 278 -14.18 -3.76 10.35
C PRO A 278 -14.17 -4.96 11.30
N GLY A 279 -13.94 -4.74 12.58
CA GLY A 279 -13.98 -5.74 13.62
C GLY A 279 -15.10 -5.46 14.61
N HIS A 280 -15.45 -6.44 15.45
CA HIS A 280 -16.50 -6.29 16.43
C HIS A 280 -16.16 -5.23 17.50
N GLU A 281 -14.94 -5.24 18.02
CA GLU A 281 -14.46 -4.26 19.01
C GLU A 281 -13.50 -3.25 18.38
N GLN A 282 -12.55 -3.72 17.56
CA GLN A 282 -11.52 -2.91 16.92
C GLN A 282 -11.34 -3.34 15.47
N PRO A 283 -11.14 -2.40 14.54
CA PRO A 283 -10.82 -2.75 13.17
C PRO A 283 -9.40 -3.34 13.05
N PHE A 284 -9.22 -4.25 12.11
CA PHE A 284 -7.90 -4.77 11.76
C PHE A 284 -7.29 -3.93 10.63
N PHE A 285 -6.11 -3.36 10.84
CA PHE A 285 -5.46 -2.44 9.91
C PHE A 285 -4.35 -3.10 9.08
N PHE A 286 -4.37 -2.85 7.77
CA PHE A 286 -3.24 -3.06 6.86
C PHE A 286 -2.52 -1.72 6.71
N ASN A 287 -1.45 -1.52 7.49
CA ASN A 287 -0.84 -0.19 7.66
C ASN A 287 0.22 0.17 6.62
N GLU A 288 0.66 -0.77 5.79
CA GLU A 288 1.79 -0.58 4.90
C GLU A 288 1.39 -0.64 3.43
N ILE A 289 1.26 0.51 2.79
CA ILE A 289 1.05 0.59 1.34
C ILE A 289 2.29 0.10 0.60
N GLN A 290 2.08 -0.75 -0.41
CA GLN A 290 3.13 -1.33 -1.25
C GLN A 290 3.10 -0.79 -2.68
N SER A 291 1.91 -0.47 -3.21
CA SER A 291 1.71 0.01 -4.57
C SER A 291 0.37 0.72 -4.69
N MET A 292 0.23 1.57 -5.70
CA MET A 292 -1.01 2.27 -6.03
C MET A 292 -1.14 2.44 -7.54
N THR A 293 -2.40 2.58 -8.01
CA THR A 293 -2.68 2.93 -9.40
C THR A 293 -2.75 4.45 -9.57
N PRO A 294 -2.31 5.00 -10.71
CA PRO A 294 -2.65 6.38 -11.08
C PRO A 294 -4.17 6.51 -11.29
N VAL A 295 -4.67 7.74 -11.26
CA VAL A 295 -6.05 8.06 -11.66
C VAL A 295 -6.09 8.44 -13.14
N ASP A 296 -7.26 8.24 -13.75
CA ASP A 296 -7.57 8.78 -15.06
C ASP A 296 -8.04 10.24 -14.89
N SER A 297 -7.18 11.18 -15.26
CA SER A 297 -7.45 12.62 -15.13
C SER A 297 -8.57 13.13 -16.07
N ASP A 298 -8.89 12.36 -17.10
CA ASP A 298 -9.98 12.72 -18.05
C ASP A 298 -11.37 12.50 -17.46
N LEU A 299 -11.46 11.86 -16.28
CA LEU A 299 -12.71 11.60 -15.58
C LEU A 299 -13.07 12.73 -14.61
N PRO A 300 -14.36 12.91 -14.30
CA PRO A 300 -14.78 13.74 -13.17
C PRO A 300 -14.16 13.24 -11.85
N VAL A 301 -13.82 14.16 -10.94
CA VAL A 301 -13.15 13.83 -9.66
C VAL A 301 -13.90 12.78 -8.83
N GLU A 302 -15.24 12.77 -8.90
CA GLU A 302 -16.11 11.83 -8.20
C GLU A 302 -15.96 10.40 -8.71
N ASP A 303 -15.55 10.24 -9.98
CA ASP A 303 -15.40 8.94 -10.67
C ASP A 303 -13.95 8.44 -10.64
N ARG A 304 -12.99 9.27 -10.21
CA ARG A 304 -11.58 8.88 -10.12
C ARG A 304 -11.34 7.99 -8.92
N ILE A 305 -10.83 6.80 -9.13
CA ILE A 305 -10.54 5.82 -8.08
C ILE A 305 -9.05 5.48 -8.08
N ILE A 306 -8.44 5.50 -6.89
CA ILE A 306 -7.09 5.02 -6.63
C ILE A 306 -7.20 3.65 -5.99
N TYR A 307 -6.62 2.64 -6.58
CA TYR A 307 -6.48 1.32 -5.96
C TYR A 307 -5.11 1.21 -5.31
N GLY A 308 -5.07 0.76 -4.05
CA GLY A 308 -3.83 0.56 -3.32
C GLY A 308 -3.71 -0.86 -2.78
N VAL A 309 -2.51 -1.42 -2.86
CA VAL A 309 -2.14 -2.66 -2.17
C VAL A 309 -1.54 -2.31 -0.82
N PHE A 310 -2.07 -2.91 0.23
CA PHE A 310 -1.63 -2.73 1.61
C PHE A 310 -1.30 -4.07 2.24
N THR A 311 -0.31 -4.08 3.13
CA THR A 311 0.09 -5.29 3.85
C THR A 311 0.18 -5.06 5.35
N THR A 312 0.19 -6.17 6.08
CA THR A 312 0.69 -6.19 7.46
C THR A 312 2.22 -6.05 7.46
N PRO A 313 2.84 -5.62 8.58
CA PRO A 313 4.30 -5.57 8.72
C PRO A 313 4.97 -6.94 8.44
N ASP A 314 6.21 -6.92 7.95
CA ASP A 314 6.92 -8.14 7.55
C ASP A 314 7.15 -9.13 8.71
N ASN A 315 7.23 -8.62 9.95
CA ASN A 315 7.41 -9.42 11.17
C ASN A 315 6.09 -9.92 11.78
N SER A 316 4.97 -9.81 11.06
CA SER A 316 3.65 -10.28 11.47
C SER A 316 3.10 -11.36 10.55
N ILE A 317 1.94 -11.92 10.88
CA ILE A 317 1.21 -12.85 10.00
C ILE A 317 0.99 -12.16 8.65
N SER A 318 1.35 -12.86 7.57
CA SER A 318 1.20 -12.34 6.22
C SER A 318 -0.26 -12.09 5.87
N GLY A 319 -0.63 -10.83 5.77
CA GLY A 319 -1.92 -10.37 5.30
C GLY A 319 -1.73 -9.27 4.28
N SER A 320 -2.55 -9.25 3.26
CA SER A 320 -2.57 -8.22 2.22
C SER A 320 -4.01 -7.84 1.91
N ALA A 321 -4.22 -6.59 1.55
CA ALA A 321 -5.51 -6.06 1.18
C ALA A 321 -5.41 -5.11 -0.01
N ILE A 322 -6.46 -5.04 -0.79
CA ILE A 322 -6.65 -4.02 -1.83
C ILE A 322 -7.73 -3.08 -1.34
N CYS A 323 -7.41 -1.80 -1.21
CA CYS A 323 -8.36 -0.76 -0.87
C CYS A 323 -8.53 0.22 -2.05
N ALA A 324 -9.77 0.63 -2.30
CA ALA A 324 -10.14 1.60 -3.32
C ALA A 324 -10.48 2.93 -2.65
N PHE A 325 -9.92 4.04 -3.15
CA PHE A 325 -10.14 5.38 -2.61
C PHE A 325 -10.68 6.29 -3.70
N LYS A 326 -11.78 6.99 -3.43
CA LYS A 326 -12.24 8.05 -4.33
C LYS A 326 -11.31 9.26 -4.22
N MET A 327 -10.96 9.84 -5.37
CA MET A 327 -10.15 11.06 -5.39
C MET A 327 -10.85 12.21 -4.66
N SER A 328 -12.16 12.32 -4.77
CA SER A 328 -12.97 13.31 -4.02
C SER A 328 -12.82 13.13 -2.49
N SER A 329 -12.68 11.90 -1.98
CA SER A 329 -12.42 11.65 -0.55
C SER A 329 -11.02 12.10 -0.14
N VAL A 330 -10.03 11.97 -1.02
CA VAL A 330 -8.67 12.49 -0.79
C VAL A 330 -8.69 14.00 -0.72
N VAL A 331 -9.31 14.68 -1.69
CA VAL A 331 -9.45 16.15 -1.72
C VAL A 331 -10.16 16.65 -0.46
N ASN A 332 -11.31 16.06 -0.12
CA ASN A 332 -12.09 16.44 1.07
C ASN A 332 -11.30 16.29 2.39
N ALA A 333 -10.44 15.28 2.50
CA ALA A 333 -9.61 15.11 3.69
C ALA A 333 -8.61 16.27 3.87
N PHE A 334 -8.11 16.84 2.78
CA PHE A 334 -7.23 18.01 2.82
C PHE A 334 -7.96 19.33 3.10
N ASP A 335 -9.26 19.38 2.88
CA ASP A 335 -10.11 20.52 3.23
C ASP A 335 -10.68 20.42 4.66
N GLY A 336 -10.42 19.31 5.34
CA GLY A 336 -10.80 19.04 6.72
C GLY A 336 -9.97 19.80 7.77
N ASP A 337 -10.13 19.43 9.04
CA ASP A 337 -9.40 20.05 10.14
C ASP A 337 -7.95 19.57 10.19
N PHE A 338 -7.07 20.41 10.76
CA PHE A 338 -5.68 20.05 11.05
C PHE A 338 -5.58 19.31 12.38
N ARG A 339 -4.55 18.51 12.56
CA ARG A 339 -4.26 17.79 13.80
C ARG A 339 -2.88 18.19 14.34
N ASP A 340 -2.80 18.41 15.62
CA ASP A 340 -1.52 18.61 16.30
C ASP A 340 -1.57 18.17 17.76
N GLN A 341 -0.45 18.28 18.40
CA GLN A 341 -0.18 17.97 19.78
C GLN A 341 0.18 19.29 20.49
N ASP A 342 -0.57 19.65 21.54
CA ASP A 342 -0.31 20.89 22.27
C ASP A 342 1.01 20.81 23.08
N GLU A 343 1.28 19.66 23.75
CA GLU A 343 2.50 19.39 24.49
C GLU A 343 3.09 18.04 24.06
N SER A 344 4.37 17.85 24.23
CA SER A 344 5.11 16.65 23.77
C SER A 344 4.54 15.32 24.26
N ASN A 345 3.83 15.30 25.37
CA ASN A 345 3.19 14.11 25.96
C ASN A 345 1.67 14.08 25.82
N SER A 346 1.06 15.09 25.21
CA SER A 346 -0.39 15.12 25.00
C SER A 346 -0.83 14.33 23.78
N LEU A 347 -2.12 14.06 23.67
CA LEU A 347 -2.72 13.39 22.52
C LEU A 347 -2.72 14.34 21.31
N TRP A 348 -2.59 13.75 20.13
CA TRP A 348 -2.79 14.46 18.86
C TRP A 348 -4.28 14.65 18.61
N LEU A 349 -4.76 15.89 18.69
CA LEU A 349 -6.17 16.25 18.55
C LEU A 349 -6.41 17.19 17.37
N PRO A 350 -7.64 17.28 16.85
CA PRO A 350 -8.01 18.29 15.87
C PRO A 350 -7.80 19.70 16.43
N ILE A 351 -7.18 20.58 15.65
CA ILE A 351 -6.97 21.98 15.99
C ILE A 351 -8.30 22.72 15.88
N PRO A 352 -8.72 23.48 16.89
CA PRO A 352 -9.94 24.30 16.81
C PRO A 352 -9.89 25.26 15.60
N LYS A 353 -11.00 25.40 14.89
CA LYS A 353 -11.13 26.31 13.74
C LYS A 353 -10.76 27.76 14.06
N SER A 354 -10.97 28.22 15.31
CA SER A 354 -10.58 29.54 15.77
C SER A 354 -9.07 29.79 15.80
N ARG A 355 -8.25 28.72 15.89
CA ARG A 355 -6.77 28.79 15.82
C ARG A 355 -6.22 28.60 14.40
N THR A 356 -7.06 28.20 13.44
CA THR A 356 -6.65 27.96 12.07
C THR A 356 -6.80 29.23 11.24
N PRO A 357 -5.77 29.72 10.54
CA PRO A 357 -5.92 30.83 9.60
C PRO A 357 -6.94 30.49 8.51
N SER A 358 -7.91 31.38 8.29
CA SER A 358 -9.01 31.13 7.36
C SER A 358 -8.79 31.75 5.98
N HIS A 359 -8.04 32.86 5.90
CA HIS A 359 -7.85 33.63 4.66
C HIS A 359 -6.39 34.11 4.54
N PRO A 360 -5.55 33.50 3.67
CA PRO A 360 -5.81 32.22 3.01
C PRO A 360 -5.65 31.04 3.97
N ARG A 361 -6.45 29.98 3.72
CA ARG A 361 -6.32 28.71 4.45
C ARG A 361 -4.95 28.09 4.15
N PRO A 362 -4.23 27.53 5.14
CA PRO A 362 -2.97 26.81 4.91
C PRO A 362 -3.19 25.63 3.96
N GLY A 363 -2.27 25.45 2.99
CA GLY A 363 -2.32 24.39 2.00
C GLY A 363 -3.17 24.68 0.76
N THR A 364 -3.76 25.88 0.63
CA THR A 364 -4.45 26.31 -0.58
C THR A 364 -3.44 26.80 -1.63
N CYS A 365 -3.65 26.44 -2.90
CA CYS A 365 -2.85 26.95 -4.00
C CYS A 365 -3.08 28.44 -4.20
N TYR A 366 -2.02 29.22 -4.20
CA TYR A 366 -2.04 30.66 -4.32
C TYR A 366 -1.17 31.11 -5.49
N ASN A 367 -1.62 32.08 -6.28
CA ASN A 367 -0.89 32.51 -7.49
C ASN A 367 0.54 32.98 -7.19
N ASP A 368 0.76 33.65 -6.05
CA ASP A 368 2.08 33.99 -5.55
C ASP A 368 2.23 33.52 -4.10
N SER A 369 2.88 32.38 -3.91
CA SER A 369 3.15 31.80 -2.59
C SER A 369 4.02 32.71 -1.69
N ARG A 370 4.81 33.62 -2.29
CA ARG A 370 5.65 34.58 -1.55
C ARG A 370 4.87 35.72 -0.93
N ALA A 371 3.66 35.99 -1.41
CA ALA A 371 2.75 36.97 -0.86
C ALA A 371 1.91 36.47 0.32
N LEU A 372 2.03 35.19 0.68
CA LEU A 372 1.29 34.59 1.78
C LEU A 372 1.62 35.23 3.14
N PRO A 373 0.60 35.48 3.99
CA PRO A 373 0.82 36.04 5.34
C PRO A 373 1.70 35.13 6.20
N SER A 374 2.56 35.76 7.02
CA SER A 374 3.46 35.01 7.93
C SER A 374 2.73 34.11 8.91
N SER A 375 1.50 34.43 9.31
CA SER A 375 0.63 33.57 10.15
C SER A 375 0.28 32.28 9.46
N THR A 376 -0.15 32.32 8.19
CA THR A 376 -0.47 31.14 7.36
C THR A 376 0.77 30.30 7.13
N LEU A 377 1.92 30.91 6.79
CA LEU A 377 3.17 30.22 6.55
C LEU A 377 3.70 29.50 7.80
N ASN A 378 3.68 30.17 8.96
CA ASN A 378 4.09 29.56 10.23
C ASN A 378 3.15 28.41 10.61
N PHE A 379 1.84 28.58 10.41
CA PHE A 379 0.87 27.54 10.68
C PHE A 379 1.12 26.31 9.80
N ALA A 380 1.21 26.47 8.47
CA ALA A 380 1.46 25.38 7.52
C ALA A 380 2.77 24.62 7.81
N ARG A 381 3.81 25.32 8.27
CA ARG A 381 5.09 24.69 8.65
C ARG A 381 4.99 23.81 9.90
N LEU A 382 4.15 24.19 10.86
CA LEU A 382 4.01 23.50 12.15
C LEU A 382 2.92 22.42 12.12
N HIS A 383 1.85 22.62 11.35
CA HIS A 383 0.63 21.84 11.37
C HIS A 383 0.31 21.34 9.95
N ASN A 384 1.00 20.30 9.52
CA ASN A 384 0.85 19.74 8.17
C ASN A 384 0.14 18.38 8.13
N LEU A 385 -0.32 17.89 9.27
CA LEU A 385 -1.08 16.65 9.38
C LEU A 385 -2.58 16.95 9.48
N MET A 386 -3.38 16.34 8.59
CA MET A 386 -4.84 16.46 8.61
C MET A 386 -5.45 15.54 9.68
N ALA A 387 -6.57 15.98 10.25
CA ALA A 387 -7.28 15.21 11.27
C ALA A 387 -8.09 14.06 10.68
N GLN A 388 -8.64 14.26 9.48
CA GLN A 388 -9.43 13.26 8.78
C GLN A 388 -8.53 12.27 8.06
N ASN A 389 -8.87 10.98 8.15
CA ASN A 389 -8.27 9.93 7.34
C ASN A 389 -9.03 9.80 6.03
N VAL A 390 -8.37 9.32 4.98
CA VAL A 390 -9.05 8.88 3.77
C VAL A 390 -9.46 7.43 3.97
N ASN A 391 -10.76 7.18 4.02
CA ASN A 391 -11.31 5.84 4.15
C ASN A 391 -11.53 5.20 2.77
N PRO A 392 -11.46 3.88 2.65
CA PRO A 392 -11.75 3.19 1.42
C PRO A 392 -13.24 3.22 1.08
N VAL A 393 -13.57 3.01 -0.18
CA VAL A 393 -14.95 2.87 -0.66
C VAL A 393 -15.64 1.74 0.11
N GLY A 394 -16.79 2.04 0.69
CA GLY A 394 -17.54 1.08 1.53
C GLY A 394 -16.92 0.80 2.89
N ASP A 395 -15.98 1.62 3.36
CA ASP A 395 -15.27 1.53 4.65
C ASP A 395 -14.61 0.15 4.91
N ARG A 396 -14.27 -0.57 3.85
CA ARG A 396 -13.63 -1.89 3.92
C ARG A 396 -12.74 -2.15 2.70
N PRO A 397 -11.80 -3.10 2.77
CA PRO A 397 -11.04 -3.52 1.60
C PRO A 397 -11.94 -4.12 0.52
N LEU A 398 -11.58 -3.90 -0.74
CA LEU A 398 -12.18 -4.55 -1.89
C LEU A 398 -11.84 -6.05 -1.94
N PHE A 399 -10.62 -6.39 -1.57
CA PHE A 399 -10.11 -7.76 -1.56
C PHE A 399 -9.10 -7.95 -0.43
N VAL A 400 -9.14 -9.10 0.24
CA VAL A 400 -8.21 -9.47 1.31
C VAL A 400 -7.62 -10.82 0.99
N LYS A 401 -6.30 -10.96 1.11
CA LYS A 401 -5.58 -12.23 0.98
C LYS A 401 -4.77 -12.49 2.24
N THR A 402 -5.04 -13.60 2.90
CA THR A 402 -4.22 -14.12 3.99
C THR A 402 -3.47 -15.37 3.52
N SER A 403 -2.17 -15.41 3.74
CA SER A 403 -1.32 -16.53 3.31
C SER A 403 -0.05 -16.54 4.12
N LEU A 404 0.40 -17.70 4.58
CA LEU A 404 1.59 -17.82 5.43
C LEU A 404 2.92 -17.48 4.74
N GLY A 405 2.97 -17.32 3.44
CA GLY A 405 4.24 -17.09 2.72
C GLY A 405 4.15 -16.18 1.51
N GLU A 406 2.96 -15.66 1.19
CA GLU A 406 2.78 -14.85 0.00
C GLU A 406 2.08 -13.52 0.33
N ARG A 407 2.64 -12.41 -0.16
CA ARG A 407 2.09 -11.05 -0.02
C ARG A 407 1.84 -10.46 -1.39
N LEU A 408 0.87 -9.54 -1.48
CA LEU A 408 0.68 -8.70 -2.65
C LEU A 408 1.78 -7.63 -2.69
N THR A 409 2.29 -7.33 -3.89
CA THR A 409 3.44 -6.43 -4.08
C THR A 409 3.12 -5.20 -4.91
N VAL A 410 2.38 -5.36 -5.99
CA VAL A 410 2.15 -4.32 -6.99
C VAL A 410 0.76 -4.45 -7.58
N ILE A 411 0.17 -3.34 -8.02
CA ILE A 411 -1.14 -3.29 -8.66
C ILE A 411 -1.10 -2.44 -9.92
N ALA A 412 -1.79 -2.89 -10.96
CA ALA A 412 -2.14 -2.11 -12.13
C ALA A 412 -3.63 -2.33 -12.45
N SER A 413 -4.27 -1.35 -13.05
CA SER A 413 -5.67 -1.42 -13.43
C SER A 413 -5.86 -1.17 -14.92
N ASP A 414 -6.76 -1.95 -15.55
CA ASP A 414 -7.42 -1.58 -16.78
C ASP A 414 -8.78 -0.99 -16.38
N ALA A 415 -8.85 0.33 -16.44
CA ALA A 415 -10.01 1.04 -15.94
C ALA A 415 -11.14 1.05 -16.96
N ARG A 416 -12.37 0.85 -16.45
CA ARG A 416 -13.61 1.06 -17.20
C ARG A 416 -13.78 0.18 -18.44
N VAL A 417 -13.38 -1.08 -18.36
CA VAL A 417 -13.68 -2.08 -19.38
C VAL A 417 -15.20 -2.22 -19.51
N ARG A 418 -15.71 -2.06 -20.73
CA ARG A 418 -17.14 -2.00 -20.97
C ARG A 418 -17.75 -3.40 -20.97
N ASP A 419 -18.93 -3.53 -20.37
CA ASP A 419 -19.81 -4.66 -20.61
C ASP A 419 -20.27 -4.70 -22.06
N VAL A 420 -20.33 -5.87 -22.64
CA VAL A 420 -20.72 -6.09 -24.04
C VAL A 420 -22.20 -5.79 -24.28
N LEU A 421 -23.06 -6.24 -23.35
CA LEU A 421 -24.53 -6.15 -23.49
C LEU A 421 -25.05 -4.82 -22.94
N GLU A 422 -24.39 -4.30 -21.89
CA GLU A 422 -24.75 -3.05 -21.24
C GLU A 422 -23.56 -2.07 -21.23
N PRO A 423 -23.30 -1.35 -22.32
CA PRO A 423 -22.13 -0.45 -22.43
C PRO A 423 -22.08 0.67 -21.37
N ARG A 424 -23.17 0.88 -20.61
CA ARG A 424 -23.20 1.80 -19.46
C ARG A 424 -22.47 1.20 -18.26
N ASN A 425 -22.48 -0.12 -18.11
CA ASN A 425 -21.74 -0.83 -17.09
C ASN A 425 -20.28 -0.88 -17.47
N LYS A 426 -19.41 -0.48 -16.54
CA LYS A 426 -17.97 -0.48 -16.71
C LYS A 426 -17.34 -1.13 -15.50
N PHE A 427 -16.34 -1.95 -15.74
CA PHE A 427 -15.63 -2.71 -14.73
C PHE A 427 -14.16 -2.33 -14.72
N ASP A 428 -13.61 -2.12 -13.54
CA ASP A 428 -12.17 -1.97 -13.39
C ASP A 428 -11.56 -3.36 -13.19
N VAL A 429 -10.66 -3.74 -14.09
CA VAL A 429 -9.92 -5.00 -14.01
C VAL A 429 -8.59 -4.73 -13.31
N LEU A 430 -8.39 -5.37 -12.16
CA LEU A 430 -7.19 -5.21 -11.36
C LEU A 430 -6.23 -6.38 -11.60
N PHE A 431 -5.00 -6.08 -11.94
CA PHE A 431 -3.89 -7.02 -12.01
C PHE A 431 -2.96 -6.79 -10.83
N VAL A 432 -2.72 -7.84 -10.04
CA VAL A 432 -2.02 -7.72 -8.76
C VAL A 432 -0.88 -8.73 -8.68
N GLY A 433 0.35 -8.24 -8.58
CA GLY A 433 1.54 -9.06 -8.42
C GLY A 433 1.74 -9.52 -6.99
N THR A 434 2.46 -10.65 -6.83
CA THR A 434 2.75 -11.25 -5.52
C THR A 434 4.24 -11.51 -5.33
N THR A 435 4.65 -11.70 -4.07
CA THR A 435 6.01 -12.18 -3.73
C THR A 435 6.29 -13.59 -4.22
N GLY A 436 5.25 -14.38 -4.50
CA GLY A 436 5.33 -15.75 -5.01
C GLY A 436 5.42 -15.85 -6.54
N GLY A 437 5.65 -14.74 -7.26
CA GLY A 437 5.78 -14.75 -8.71
C GLY A 437 4.47 -14.90 -9.47
N ARG A 438 3.34 -14.70 -8.80
CA ARG A 438 2.00 -14.76 -9.38
C ARG A 438 1.48 -13.39 -9.74
N VAL A 439 0.58 -13.38 -10.72
CA VAL A 439 -0.32 -12.26 -10.99
C VAL A 439 -1.75 -12.73 -10.80
N LEU A 440 -2.52 -11.97 -10.04
CA LEU A 440 -3.93 -12.18 -9.78
C LEU A 440 -4.74 -11.20 -10.63
N LYS A 441 -5.79 -11.67 -11.29
CA LYS A 441 -6.77 -10.85 -12.01
C LYS A 441 -8.06 -10.78 -11.19
N ILE A 442 -8.46 -9.58 -10.80
CA ILE A 442 -9.59 -9.35 -9.90
C ILE A 442 -10.56 -8.36 -10.54
N VAL A 443 -11.85 -8.68 -10.50
CA VAL A 443 -12.95 -7.83 -10.97
C VAL A 443 -14.06 -7.86 -9.92
N ASN A 444 -14.59 -6.72 -9.51
CA ASN A 444 -15.69 -6.63 -8.53
C ASN A 444 -15.45 -7.47 -7.25
N SER A 445 -14.24 -7.47 -6.71
CA SER A 445 -13.84 -8.27 -5.54
C SER A 445 -13.73 -9.79 -5.82
N VAL A 446 -13.99 -10.26 -7.03
CA VAL A 446 -13.91 -11.67 -7.42
C VAL A 446 -12.55 -11.95 -8.04
N LEU A 447 -11.87 -12.99 -7.56
CA LEU A 447 -10.64 -13.49 -8.16
C LEU A 447 -10.95 -14.31 -9.41
N ILE A 448 -10.74 -13.71 -10.58
CA ILE A 448 -11.00 -14.35 -11.87
C ILE A 448 -9.90 -15.35 -12.20
N GLU A 449 -8.66 -14.92 -12.13
CA GLU A 449 -7.52 -15.72 -12.56
C GLU A 449 -6.33 -15.57 -11.62
N SER A 450 -5.58 -16.68 -11.44
CA SER A 450 -4.28 -16.74 -10.77
C SER A 450 -3.25 -17.30 -11.74
N MET A 451 -2.29 -16.47 -12.14
CA MET A 451 -1.27 -16.80 -13.15
C MET A 451 0.09 -16.93 -12.47
N GLN A 452 0.73 -18.10 -12.52
CA GLN A 452 2.12 -18.28 -12.09
C GLN A 452 3.03 -17.87 -13.25
N ILE A 453 3.66 -16.70 -13.15
CA ILE A 453 4.51 -16.11 -14.20
C ILE A 453 5.97 -16.47 -13.99
N TYR A 454 6.45 -16.32 -12.73
CA TYR A 454 7.82 -16.58 -12.31
C TYR A 454 7.87 -17.70 -11.28
N PRO A 455 9.03 -18.34 -11.05
CA PRO A 455 9.22 -19.28 -9.96
C PRO A 455 8.82 -18.68 -8.61
N TYR A 456 8.33 -19.50 -7.68
CA TYR A 456 7.70 -19.08 -6.41
C TYR A 456 8.49 -18.04 -5.58
N HIS A 457 9.80 -18.02 -5.68
CA HIS A 457 10.65 -17.09 -4.92
C HIS A 457 11.08 -15.83 -5.70
N VAL A 458 10.56 -15.63 -6.91
CA VAL A 458 10.85 -14.47 -7.76
C VAL A 458 9.65 -13.51 -7.71
N PRO A 459 9.74 -12.40 -6.96
CA PRO A 459 8.62 -11.50 -6.80
C PRO A 459 8.30 -10.70 -8.06
N VAL A 460 7.02 -10.42 -8.27
CA VAL A 460 6.57 -9.43 -9.24
C VAL A 460 6.85 -8.04 -8.69
N ARG A 461 7.58 -7.21 -9.43
CA ARG A 461 8.04 -5.87 -9.01
C ARG A 461 7.26 -4.73 -9.62
N ASN A 462 6.78 -4.89 -10.85
CA ASN A 462 5.99 -3.87 -11.53
C ASN A 462 5.04 -4.53 -12.52
N LEU A 463 3.96 -3.84 -12.84
CA LEU A 463 2.95 -4.23 -13.82
C LEU A 463 2.59 -3.03 -14.68
N MET A 464 2.36 -3.28 -15.97
CA MET A 464 1.85 -2.27 -16.90
C MET A 464 0.80 -2.90 -17.79
N VAL A 465 -0.41 -2.36 -17.77
CA VAL A 465 -1.48 -2.76 -18.68
C VAL A 465 -1.29 -2.01 -20.00
N LEU A 466 -1.32 -2.74 -21.08
CA LEU A 466 -1.36 -2.26 -22.46
C LEU A 466 -2.73 -2.60 -23.07
N GLU A 467 -2.96 -2.20 -24.30
CA GLU A 467 -4.28 -2.38 -24.96
C GLU A 467 -4.79 -3.83 -24.96
N ASP A 468 -3.89 -4.81 -25.21
CA ASP A 468 -4.23 -6.23 -25.29
C ASP A 468 -3.30 -7.13 -24.47
N HIS A 469 -2.30 -6.56 -23.81
CA HIS A 469 -1.26 -7.30 -23.10
C HIS A 469 -0.98 -6.72 -21.72
N LEU A 470 -0.56 -7.58 -20.81
CA LEU A 470 -0.01 -7.23 -19.51
C LEU A 470 1.50 -7.42 -19.55
N VAL A 471 2.24 -6.36 -19.29
CA VAL A 471 3.70 -6.42 -19.08
C VAL A 471 3.97 -6.61 -17.59
N ILE A 472 4.79 -7.58 -17.26
CA ILE A 472 5.10 -8.03 -15.90
C ILE A 472 6.61 -7.97 -15.71
N LEU A 473 7.04 -7.35 -14.61
CA LEU A 473 8.45 -7.13 -14.31
C LEU A 473 8.86 -7.88 -13.04
N SER A 474 9.97 -8.58 -13.11
CA SER A 474 10.74 -9.08 -11.95
C SER A 474 12.08 -8.33 -11.83
N ASP A 475 12.96 -8.74 -10.93
CA ASP A 475 14.28 -8.11 -10.76
C ASP A 475 15.20 -8.29 -11.99
N HIS A 476 14.94 -9.25 -12.87
CA HIS A 476 15.83 -9.61 -13.99
C HIS A 476 15.11 -10.12 -15.25
N GLU A 477 13.80 -10.13 -15.24
CA GLU A 477 13.00 -10.60 -16.37
C GLU A 477 11.78 -9.71 -16.56
N VAL A 478 11.45 -9.42 -17.81
CA VAL A 478 10.21 -8.78 -18.25
C VAL A 478 9.44 -9.78 -19.07
N SER A 479 8.17 -9.97 -18.76
CA SER A 479 7.26 -10.86 -19.48
C SER A 479 6.07 -10.09 -20.01
N SER A 480 5.56 -10.51 -21.17
CA SER A 480 4.34 -9.96 -21.79
C SER A 480 3.37 -11.10 -22.07
N ILE A 481 2.13 -10.96 -21.59
CA ILE A 481 1.06 -11.95 -21.76
C ILE A 481 -0.23 -11.27 -22.23
N PRO A 482 -1.12 -11.93 -22.95
CA PRO A 482 -2.44 -11.39 -23.25
C PRO A 482 -3.23 -11.06 -21.97
N LEU A 483 -4.17 -10.09 -22.03
CA LEU A 483 -5.03 -9.72 -20.90
C LEU A 483 -6.10 -10.77 -20.58
N GLN A 484 -6.47 -11.64 -21.55
CA GLN A 484 -7.59 -12.56 -21.45
C GLN A 484 -7.18 -14.01 -21.76
N ARG A 485 -7.98 -14.98 -21.26
CA ARG A 485 -7.88 -16.43 -21.52
C ARG A 485 -9.26 -17.02 -21.78
N CYS A 486 -10.01 -16.44 -22.72
CA CYS A 486 -11.36 -16.85 -23.03
C CYS A 486 -11.41 -18.31 -23.54
N SER A 487 -10.39 -18.76 -24.27
CA SER A 487 -10.28 -20.13 -24.78
C SER A 487 -9.73 -21.15 -23.76
N HIS A 488 -9.69 -20.80 -22.46
CA HIS A 488 -9.21 -21.72 -21.42
C HIS A 488 -10.12 -22.95 -21.30
N PRO A 489 -9.58 -24.16 -21.02
CA PRO A 489 -10.39 -25.38 -20.87
C PRO A 489 -11.52 -25.30 -19.83
N SER A 490 -11.46 -24.38 -18.88
CA SER A 490 -12.53 -24.12 -17.91
C SER A 490 -13.67 -23.24 -18.46
N ALA A 491 -13.67 -22.87 -19.73
CA ALA A 491 -14.66 -21.98 -20.34
C ALA A 491 -15.29 -22.60 -21.63
N GLN A 492 -15.49 -23.91 -21.64
CA GLN A 492 -15.90 -24.64 -22.83
C GLN A 492 -17.42 -24.64 -23.08
N SER A 493 -18.23 -24.34 -22.06
CA SER A 493 -19.68 -24.20 -22.19
C SER A 493 -20.11 -22.74 -22.06
N CYS A 494 -21.33 -22.44 -22.52
CA CYS A 494 -21.93 -21.11 -22.35
C CYS A 494 -21.95 -20.70 -20.88
N GLY A 495 -22.44 -21.58 -20.01
CA GLY A 495 -22.48 -21.34 -18.56
C GLY A 495 -21.11 -21.09 -17.97
N ASP A 496 -20.12 -21.91 -18.31
CA ASP A 496 -18.74 -21.76 -17.79
C ASP A 496 -18.09 -20.44 -18.27
N CYS A 497 -18.28 -20.06 -19.53
CA CYS A 497 -17.76 -18.81 -20.08
C CYS A 497 -18.33 -17.58 -19.36
N VAL A 498 -19.66 -17.53 -19.17
CA VAL A 498 -20.32 -16.44 -18.46
C VAL A 498 -19.95 -16.45 -16.96
N ALA A 499 -19.82 -17.64 -16.38
CA ALA A 499 -19.42 -17.81 -14.97
C ALA A 499 -17.97 -17.34 -14.68
N LEU A 500 -17.12 -17.15 -15.69
CA LEU A 500 -15.82 -16.52 -15.50
C LEU A 500 -15.94 -15.11 -14.91
N GLN A 501 -16.98 -14.36 -15.26
CA GLN A 501 -17.13 -12.93 -14.92
C GLN A 501 -15.93 -12.08 -15.40
N ASP A 502 -15.31 -12.52 -16.51
CA ASP A 502 -14.20 -11.80 -17.13
C ASP A 502 -14.75 -10.80 -18.14
N PRO A 503 -14.58 -9.47 -17.94
CA PRO A 503 -15.16 -8.49 -18.86
C PRO A 503 -14.53 -8.52 -20.26
N TYR A 504 -13.40 -9.18 -20.47
CA TYR A 504 -12.81 -9.35 -21.80
C TYR A 504 -13.43 -10.51 -22.59
N CYS A 505 -14.16 -11.44 -21.95
CA CYS A 505 -14.65 -12.66 -22.54
C CYS A 505 -16.17 -12.67 -22.66
N ALA A 506 -16.69 -13.20 -23.77
CA ALA A 506 -18.11 -13.43 -23.97
C ALA A 506 -18.33 -14.74 -24.72
N TRP A 507 -19.50 -15.38 -24.53
CA TRP A 507 -19.89 -16.55 -25.27
C TRP A 507 -20.50 -16.16 -26.62
N ASN A 508 -19.92 -16.65 -27.71
CA ASN A 508 -20.47 -16.46 -29.06
C ASN A 508 -21.44 -17.58 -29.38
N VAL A 509 -22.72 -17.25 -29.52
CA VAL A 509 -23.80 -18.23 -29.80
C VAL A 509 -23.72 -18.88 -31.19
N LEU A 510 -23.03 -18.24 -32.16
CA LEU A 510 -22.86 -18.78 -33.50
C LEU A 510 -21.75 -19.83 -33.59
N THR A 511 -20.61 -19.54 -32.97
CA THR A 511 -19.46 -20.45 -32.99
C THR A 511 -19.49 -21.47 -31.83
N SER A 512 -20.36 -21.25 -30.84
CA SER A 512 -20.41 -22.03 -29.59
C SER A 512 -19.07 -22.10 -28.89
N GLU A 513 -18.41 -20.93 -28.78
CA GLU A 513 -17.11 -20.78 -28.16
C GLU A 513 -17.07 -19.53 -27.24
N CYS A 514 -16.24 -19.60 -26.19
CA CYS A 514 -15.89 -18.44 -25.38
C CYS A 514 -14.79 -17.65 -26.08
N VAL A 515 -15.08 -16.41 -26.47
CA VAL A 515 -14.21 -15.58 -27.32
C VAL A 515 -13.90 -14.23 -26.67
N PRO A 516 -12.77 -13.58 -27.03
CA PRO A 516 -12.56 -12.18 -26.72
C PRO A 516 -13.64 -11.35 -27.42
N HIS A 517 -14.33 -10.47 -26.70
CA HIS A 517 -15.44 -9.70 -27.28
C HIS A 517 -14.98 -8.59 -28.23
N LYS A 518 -13.74 -8.12 -28.14
CA LYS A 518 -13.16 -7.05 -28.97
C LYS A 518 -13.17 -7.47 -30.45
N GLY A 519 -13.85 -6.71 -31.29
CA GLY A 519 -13.94 -6.97 -32.72
C GLY A 519 -15.02 -8.01 -33.14
N GLN A 520 -15.85 -8.47 -32.19
CA GLN A 520 -16.96 -9.40 -32.46
C GLN A 520 -18.30 -8.66 -32.67
N ASP A 521 -19.26 -9.32 -33.31
CA ASP A 521 -20.65 -8.83 -33.43
C ASP A 521 -21.37 -9.00 -32.08
N ILE A 522 -21.58 -7.88 -31.40
CA ILE A 522 -22.17 -7.80 -30.06
C ILE A 522 -23.52 -8.52 -29.99
N SER A 523 -24.32 -8.48 -31.08
CA SER A 523 -25.65 -9.11 -31.12
C SER A 523 -25.62 -10.65 -30.97
N LYS A 524 -24.44 -11.26 -31.06
CA LYS A 524 -24.22 -12.71 -30.99
C LYS A 524 -23.50 -13.14 -29.72
N LEU A 525 -23.27 -12.21 -28.82
CA LEU A 525 -22.49 -12.45 -27.59
C LEU A 525 -23.41 -12.53 -26.39
N LEU A 526 -23.08 -13.41 -25.44
CA LEU A 526 -23.66 -13.48 -24.11
C LEU A 526 -22.58 -13.23 -23.06
N GLN A 527 -22.84 -12.31 -22.14
CA GLN A 527 -21.96 -11.96 -21.06
C GLN A 527 -22.77 -11.53 -19.83
N ASN A 528 -22.26 -11.75 -18.64
CA ASN A 528 -22.76 -11.15 -17.40
C ASN A 528 -21.64 -11.14 -16.37
N VAL A 529 -20.92 -10.01 -16.31
CA VAL A 529 -19.77 -9.85 -15.42
C VAL A 529 -20.20 -9.70 -13.96
N GLU A 530 -21.39 -9.16 -13.72
CA GLU A 530 -21.87 -8.88 -12.36
C GLU A 530 -22.28 -10.16 -11.62
N PHE A 531 -23.07 -11.03 -12.28
CA PHE A 531 -23.67 -12.19 -11.62
C PHE A 531 -23.07 -13.53 -12.09
N GLY A 532 -22.35 -13.57 -13.21
CA GLY A 532 -21.76 -14.80 -13.77
C GLY A 532 -22.82 -15.80 -14.29
N PHE A 533 -24.01 -15.34 -14.61
CA PHE A 533 -25.13 -16.14 -15.11
C PHE A 533 -25.89 -15.40 -16.21
N HIS A 534 -26.29 -16.09 -17.26
CA HIS A 534 -27.10 -15.51 -18.35
C HIS A 534 -28.21 -16.49 -18.79
N SER A 535 -29.44 -15.99 -18.86
CA SER A 535 -30.62 -16.81 -19.18
C SER A 535 -30.62 -17.40 -20.62
N GLY A 536 -29.79 -16.84 -21.50
CA GLY A 536 -29.60 -17.34 -22.87
C GLY A 536 -28.65 -18.55 -22.95
N CYS A 537 -27.98 -18.96 -21.89
CA CYS A 537 -27.21 -20.18 -21.86
C CYS A 537 -28.14 -21.37 -21.65
N PRO A 538 -28.05 -22.46 -22.47
CA PRO A 538 -28.76 -23.69 -22.18
C PRO A 538 -28.36 -24.21 -20.79
N GLU A 539 -29.36 -24.66 -20.01
CA GLU A 539 -29.14 -25.12 -18.64
C GLU A 539 -28.06 -26.20 -18.59
N SER A 540 -26.87 -25.81 -18.12
CA SER A 540 -25.97 -26.75 -17.51
C SER A 540 -26.49 -26.99 -16.09
N SER A 541 -26.57 -28.24 -15.66
CA SER A 541 -27.01 -28.72 -14.35
C SER A 541 -26.22 -28.07 -13.20
N TYR A 542 -26.44 -26.79 -13.01
CA TYR A 542 -25.99 -26.09 -11.80
C TYR A 542 -26.99 -26.42 -10.68
N SER A 543 -26.51 -27.11 -9.67
CA SER A 543 -27.31 -27.50 -8.52
C SER A 543 -28.09 -26.29 -7.98
N GLU A 544 -29.38 -26.46 -7.76
CA GLU A 544 -30.35 -25.49 -7.21
C GLU A 544 -29.96 -24.79 -5.90
N SER A 545 -28.78 -25.09 -5.35
CA SER A 545 -28.27 -24.49 -4.11
C SER A 545 -27.81 -23.03 -4.23
N VAL A 546 -27.56 -22.51 -5.43
CA VAL A 546 -27.10 -21.11 -5.62
C VAL A 546 -28.27 -20.17 -5.92
N ALA A 547 -29.36 -20.65 -6.54
CA ALA A 547 -30.52 -19.82 -6.86
C ALA A 547 -31.35 -19.44 -5.61
N GLN A 548 -31.30 -20.20 -4.54
CA GLN A 548 -32.00 -19.88 -3.28
C GLN A 548 -31.31 -18.81 -2.44
N ASN A 549 -30.02 -18.54 -2.66
CA ASN A 549 -29.29 -17.50 -1.93
C ASN A 549 -29.34 -16.13 -2.63
N ALA A 550 -29.68 -16.07 -3.92
CA ALA A 550 -29.80 -14.81 -4.64
C ALA A 550 -31.14 -14.07 -4.39
N SER A 551 -32.16 -14.75 -3.88
CA SER A 551 -33.48 -14.16 -3.64
C SER A 551 -33.65 -13.47 -2.28
N PHE A 552 -32.64 -13.44 -1.43
CA PHE A 552 -32.73 -12.85 -0.08
C PHE A 552 -32.16 -11.43 0.07
N HIS A 553 -31.70 -10.75 -0.98
CA HIS A 553 -31.04 -9.45 -0.85
C HIS A 553 -31.66 -8.30 -1.67
N PHE A 554 -32.96 -8.32 -1.98
CA PHE A 554 -33.61 -7.10 -2.49
C PHE A 554 -34.98 -6.91 -1.85
N THR A 555 -35.00 -6.29 -0.68
CA THR A 555 -36.13 -5.48 -0.22
C THR A 555 -35.65 -4.04 -0.10
N SER A 556 -35.79 -3.31 -1.18
CA SER A 556 -35.82 -1.83 -1.15
C SER A 556 -37.12 -1.42 -0.42
N PRO A 557 -37.10 -0.47 0.51
CA PRO A 557 -38.32 0.07 1.05
C PRO A 557 -38.96 0.97 -0.01
N THR A 558 -40.02 0.46 -0.63
CA THR A 558 -40.94 1.26 -1.43
C THR A 558 -41.64 2.25 -0.49
N SER A 559 -41.40 3.51 -0.67
CA SER A 559 -42.15 4.61 -0.06
C SER A 559 -43.57 4.63 -0.64
N SER A 560 -44.53 4.10 0.11
CA SER A 560 -45.95 4.34 -0.15
C SER A 560 -46.35 5.68 0.43
N THR A 561 -46.54 6.66 -0.43
CA THR A 561 -47.16 7.98 -0.13
C THR A 561 -48.62 7.75 0.06
N SER A 562 -49.10 7.77 1.30
CA SER A 562 -50.53 7.94 1.61
C SER A 562 -50.76 9.41 1.98
N ALA A 563 -51.44 10.11 1.10
CA ALA A 563 -51.94 11.47 1.35
C ALA A 563 -53.06 11.41 2.40
N VAL A 564 -52.84 12.04 3.52
CA VAL A 564 -53.91 12.40 4.47
C VAL A 564 -54.01 13.92 4.51
N THR A 565 -55.13 14.37 3.97
CA THR A 565 -55.61 15.77 4.02
C THR A 565 -56.10 16.02 5.46
N ILE A 566 -55.54 17.00 6.16
CA ILE A 566 -56.16 17.59 7.35
C ILE A 566 -56.16 19.12 7.21
N SER A 567 -57.35 19.65 7.31
CA SER A 567 -57.76 21.05 7.24
C SER A 567 -57.28 21.87 8.45
N THR A 568 -56.93 23.09 8.12
CA THR A 568 -56.69 24.26 8.98
C THR A 568 -57.79 24.57 9.97
N THR A 569 -57.43 24.89 11.22
CA THR A 569 -58.05 26.00 11.99
C THR A 569 -57.08 26.56 13.02
N SER A 570 -56.99 27.86 12.96
CA SER A 570 -56.23 28.79 13.79
C SER A 570 -56.83 28.97 15.20
N SER A 571 -55.99 29.18 16.22
CA SER A 571 -56.21 30.30 17.18
C SER A 571 -55.01 30.48 18.14
N MET A 572 -54.66 31.74 18.28
CA MET A 572 -53.74 32.34 19.25
C MET A 572 -54.11 32.08 20.70
N THR A 573 -53.10 32.00 21.59
CA THR A 573 -52.89 32.87 22.76
C THR A 573 -51.67 32.39 23.57
N ASP A 574 -50.73 33.29 23.80
CA ASP A 574 -49.78 33.32 24.92
C ASP A 574 -50.51 33.85 26.19
N PRO A 575 -49.96 33.84 27.44
CA PRO A 575 -48.58 33.73 27.90
C PRO A 575 -48.34 33.02 29.27
N SER A 576 -47.03 32.89 29.58
CA SER A 576 -46.42 32.94 30.93
C SER A 576 -46.51 31.78 31.89
N GLY A 577 -45.33 31.36 32.38
CA GLY A 577 -45.16 30.79 33.72
C GLY A 577 -44.09 29.73 33.86
N LEU A 578 -42.95 30.10 34.39
CA LEU A 578 -41.89 29.37 35.10
C LEU A 578 -42.18 27.89 35.53
N SER A 579 -41.25 26.98 35.22
CA SER A 579 -40.33 26.40 36.19
C SER A 579 -39.60 25.16 35.64
N SER A 580 -38.38 25.09 36.02
CA SER A 580 -37.36 24.08 35.88
C SER A 580 -37.78 22.63 36.06
N SER A 581 -37.39 21.74 35.15
CA SER A 581 -36.84 20.41 35.49
C SER A 581 -36.07 19.80 34.30
N SER A 582 -34.85 19.43 34.62
CA SER A 582 -33.89 18.78 33.75
C SER A 582 -34.34 17.38 33.32
N THR A 583 -34.37 17.11 32.02
CA THR A 583 -34.28 15.74 31.52
C THR A 583 -33.23 15.71 30.39
N LYS A 584 -32.19 14.94 30.67
CA LYS A 584 -31.09 14.63 29.78
C LYS A 584 -31.58 13.77 28.60
N SER A 585 -31.33 14.22 27.40
CA SER A 585 -31.30 13.39 26.19
C SER A 585 -29.89 12.84 25.99
N PRO A 586 -29.71 11.58 25.59
CA PRO A 586 -28.39 11.02 25.40
C PRO A 586 -27.87 11.40 23.99
N SER A 587 -26.83 12.19 23.97
CA SER A 587 -25.97 12.35 22.78
C SER A 587 -25.08 11.12 22.66
N ALA A 588 -25.14 10.45 21.51
CA ALA A 588 -24.24 9.38 21.14
C ALA A 588 -22.80 9.92 21.05
N SER A 589 -21.99 9.61 22.06
CA SER A 589 -20.55 9.83 22.04
C SER A 589 -19.85 8.59 21.48
N CYS A 590 -19.08 8.76 20.41
CA CYS A 590 -18.11 7.78 19.95
C CYS A 590 -17.09 7.50 21.07
N PRO A 591 -16.71 6.24 21.32
CA PRO A 591 -15.73 5.92 22.34
C PRO A 591 -14.34 6.36 21.89
N ILE A 592 -13.76 7.25 22.67
CA ILE A 592 -12.35 7.63 22.61
C ILE A 592 -11.56 6.44 23.14
N THR A 593 -10.74 5.83 22.31
CA THR A 593 -9.79 4.77 22.71
C THR A 593 -8.71 5.40 23.59
N HIS A 594 -8.77 5.17 24.88
CA HIS A 594 -7.70 5.44 25.83
C HIS A 594 -6.55 4.47 25.58
N CYS A 595 -5.41 4.97 25.12
CA CYS A 595 -4.13 4.30 25.28
C CYS A 595 -3.63 4.61 26.70
N ASP A 596 -3.88 3.72 27.65
CA ASP A 596 -3.30 3.82 29.00
C ASP A 596 -1.81 3.46 28.96
N CYS A 597 -0.96 4.48 28.98
CA CYS A 597 0.48 4.35 29.20
C CYS A 597 0.80 4.39 30.71
N SER A 598 0.18 3.59 31.53
CA SER A 598 0.54 3.48 32.94
C SER A 598 1.02 2.07 33.28
N SER A 599 2.30 1.89 33.33
CA SER A 599 3.12 1.36 34.45
C SER A 599 4.43 0.73 33.97
N SER A 600 5.50 1.43 34.15
CA SER A 600 6.77 0.81 34.54
C SER A 600 7.37 1.61 35.69
N LYS A 601 7.41 0.97 36.85
CA LYS A 601 8.01 1.49 38.08
C LYS A 601 9.49 1.77 37.85
N ALA A 602 9.86 3.03 37.91
CA ALA A 602 11.25 3.43 38.04
C ALA A 602 11.67 3.36 39.52
N HIS A 603 12.70 2.58 39.78
CA HIS A 603 13.40 2.59 41.07
C HIS A 603 14.11 3.93 41.26
N THR A 604 13.73 4.60 42.33
CA THR A 604 14.36 5.79 42.90
C THR A 604 15.76 5.48 43.44
N PHE A 605 16.76 6.22 42.98
CA PHE A 605 18.00 6.46 43.72
C PHE A 605 18.05 7.93 44.12
N SER A 606 18.08 8.14 45.43
CA SER A 606 18.25 9.42 46.15
C SER A 606 19.71 9.78 46.26
N SER A 607 20.09 11.03 46.01
CA SER A 607 21.17 11.72 46.71
C SER A 607 21.05 13.23 46.60
N HIS A 608 20.77 13.79 47.70
CA HIS A 608 21.10 15.06 48.39
C HIS A 608 21.82 16.20 47.65
N ASP A 609 21.17 17.36 47.79
CA ASP A 609 21.59 18.71 48.20
C ASP A 609 22.73 19.46 47.49
N ARG A 610 22.45 20.63 46.96
CA ARG A 610 22.72 21.95 47.56
C ARG A 610 22.35 23.12 46.66
N GLU A 611 21.66 24.04 47.31
CA GLU A 611 21.37 25.42 46.88
C GLU A 611 22.63 26.24 46.52
N LYS A 612 22.49 27.22 45.63
CA LYS A 612 22.51 28.67 45.83
C LYS A 612 22.60 29.43 44.51
N SER A 613 21.61 30.21 44.26
CA SER A 613 21.51 31.68 44.19
C SER A 613 22.38 32.43 43.17
N SER A 614 21.67 33.25 42.44
CA SER A 614 21.78 34.68 42.15
C SER A 614 22.38 35.15 40.83
N GLN A 615 21.52 35.89 40.19
CA GLN A 615 21.68 37.24 39.58
C GLN A 615 22.47 37.38 38.27
N SER A 616 21.67 37.76 37.25
CA SER A 616 21.70 39.02 36.48
C SER A 616 23.00 39.40 35.76
N GLU A 617 22.95 39.65 34.51
CA GLU A 617 23.00 40.93 33.85
C GLU A 617 23.35 40.85 32.37
N ASN A 618 22.74 41.72 31.66
CA ASN A 618 22.84 42.22 30.30
C ASN A 618 24.27 42.30 29.71
N ALA A 619 24.30 42.15 28.38
CA ALA A 619 24.75 43.13 27.36
C ALA A 619 25.33 42.38 26.16
N ASP A 620 24.71 42.57 25.05
CA ASP A 620 25.01 43.47 23.93
C ASP A 620 26.17 43.06 22.99
N SER A 621 25.75 43.01 21.76
CA SER A 621 26.41 43.42 20.53
C SER A 621 27.60 42.64 19.97
N SER A 622 27.37 42.31 18.74
CA SER A 622 28.15 42.70 17.55
C SER A 622 28.95 41.62 16.81
N GLN A 623 28.54 41.57 15.59
CA GLN A 623 29.33 41.52 14.34
C GLN A 623 29.88 40.21 13.81
N VAL A 624 29.30 39.94 12.67
CA VAL A 624 29.76 39.15 11.50
C VAL A 624 31.12 39.66 11.02
N PRO A 625 31.94 38.82 10.43
CA PRO A 625 32.35 39.20 9.06
C PRO A 625 32.13 38.13 8.01
N TYR A 626 31.60 38.60 6.93
CA TYR A 626 31.66 38.21 5.54
C TYR A 626 33.13 38.11 5.10
N PHE A 627 33.49 37.10 4.29
CA PHE A 627 34.56 37.19 3.31
C PHE A 627 34.21 36.42 2.04
N ASP A 628 34.25 37.23 0.97
CA ASP A 628 34.17 36.83 -0.43
C ASP A 628 35.46 36.17 -0.93
N ASN A 629 35.26 35.41 -2.01
CA ASN A 629 36.15 35.04 -3.11
C ASN A 629 37.56 35.61 -3.14
N VAL A 630 38.53 34.75 -3.48
CA VAL A 630 39.52 35.00 -4.57
C VAL A 630 40.12 33.67 -5.06
N ASN A 631 40.33 33.62 -6.36
CA ASN A 631 40.93 32.60 -7.19
C ASN A 631 42.45 32.41 -7.00
N GLU A 632 42.87 31.22 -7.46
CA GLU A 632 44.06 30.91 -8.26
C GLU A 632 45.44 30.66 -7.61
N GLU A 633 46.02 29.59 -8.13
CA GLU A 633 47.41 29.27 -8.47
C GLU A 633 48.42 28.80 -7.40
N GLY A 634 48.78 27.55 -7.58
CA GLY A 634 50.14 27.06 -7.75
C GLY A 634 51.13 27.18 -6.60
N SER A 635 51.58 26.06 -6.06
CA SER A 635 53.00 25.74 -5.93
C SER A 635 53.24 24.52 -5.02
N ASN A 636 54.04 23.63 -5.52
CA ASN A 636 54.75 22.56 -4.82
C ASN A 636 55.40 23.04 -3.50
N ASN A 637 55.30 22.24 -2.45
CA ASN A 637 56.51 21.88 -1.69
C ASN A 637 56.25 20.70 -0.75
N GLN A 638 57.14 19.75 -0.85
CA GLN A 638 57.43 18.66 0.09
C GLN A 638 57.71 19.21 1.48
N TYR A 639 57.22 18.58 2.52
CA TYR A 639 57.94 18.43 3.79
C TYR A 639 57.61 17.11 4.47
N GLU A 640 58.71 16.55 5.00
CA GLU A 640 58.93 15.24 5.58
C GLU A 640 58.21 15.02 6.93
N VAL A 641 58.03 13.75 7.19
CA VAL A 641 57.58 13.14 8.50
C VAL A 641 58.69 13.23 9.52
N PRO A 642 58.39 13.36 10.82
CA PRO A 642 59.08 12.57 11.81
C PRO A 642 58.14 11.62 12.56
N ARG A 643 58.57 10.36 12.58
CA ARG A 643 58.12 9.32 13.48
C ARG A 643 58.51 9.64 14.91
N GLN A 644 57.61 9.47 15.85
CA GLN A 644 57.96 8.85 17.12
C GLN A 644 56.80 8.11 17.75
N PHE A 645 57.16 6.90 18.16
CA PHE A 645 56.37 5.86 18.83
C PHE A 645 55.83 6.33 20.22
N ASN A 646 54.62 5.93 20.55
CA ASN A 646 54.41 5.31 21.84
C ASN A 646 53.31 4.24 21.81
N LYS A 647 53.69 3.08 22.35
CA LYS A 647 52.88 1.85 22.50
C LYS A 647 51.88 2.04 23.65
N ASN A 648 50.69 1.54 23.46
CA ASN A 648 49.89 0.63 24.30
C ASN A 648 48.43 1.03 24.29
N TYR A 649 47.67 0.21 23.66
CA TYR A 649 46.38 -0.41 23.93
C TYR A 649 45.71 -0.80 22.57
N GLY A 650 45.91 -2.05 22.16
CA GLY A 650 45.25 -2.65 21.06
C GLY A 650 43.85 -3.20 21.47
N PRO A 651 42.83 -3.04 20.66
CA PRO A 651 41.62 -3.83 20.84
C PRO A 651 41.86 -5.25 20.36
N ARG A 652 41.50 -6.23 21.19
CA ARG A 652 41.53 -7.67 20.87
C ARG A 652 40.62 -7.95 19.70
N PHE A 653 41.22 -8.30 18.57
CA PHE A 653 40.52 -8.97 17.49
C PHE A 653 40.19 -10.42 17.93
N TYR A 654 38.92 -10.76 17.97
CA TYR A 654 38.48 -12.15 17.92
C TYR A 654 38.48 -12.58 16.44
N PRO A 655 39.05 -13.72 16.09
CA PRO A 655 38.94 -14.23 14.73
C PRO A 655 37.50 -14.63 14.45
N PRO A 656 37.01 -14.49 13.21
CA PRO A 656 35.68 -14.96 12.85
C PRO A 656 35.68 -16.50 12.95
N THR A 657 34.91 -17.03 13.89
CA THR A 657 34.54 -18.43 13.91
C THR A 657 33.81 -18.75 12.63
N ALA A 658 34.37 -19.64 11.85
CA ALA A 658 33.74 -20.23 10.70
C ALA A 658 32.36 -20.76 11.08
N TYR A 659 31.33 -20.10 10.57
CA TYR A 659 29.96 -20.57 10.64
C TYR A 659 29.85 -21.77 9.72
N LYS A 660 29.94 -22.96 10.30
CA LYS A 660 29.72 -24.22 9.61
C LYS A 660 28.22 -24.31 9.33
N ASP A 661 27.89 -24.09 8.09
CA ASP A 661 26.54 -24.26 7.53
C ASP A 661 26.05 -25.69 7.83
N ARG A 662 25.18 -25.81 8.83
CA ARG A 662 24.52 -27.07 9.16
C ARG A 662 23.05 -26.95 8.71
N ASN A 663 22.86 -26.90 7.40
CA ASN A 663 21.59 -27.14 6.76
C ASN A 663 21.42 -28.64 6.45
N GLU A 664 21.42 -29.47 7.46
CA GLU A 664 20.77 -30.80 7.36
C GLU A 664 19.27 -30.59 7.65
N ARG A 665 18.51 -30.30 6.61
CA ARG A 665 17.06 -30.56 6.61
C ARG A 665 16.91 -32.08 6.66
N THR A 666 16.56 -32.61 7.81
CA THR A 666 16.03 -33.96 7.93
C THR A 666 14.74 -34.01 7.10
N ILE A 667 14.86 -34.54 5.89
CA ILE A 667 13.71 -34.87 5.04
C ILE A 667 13.07 -36.09 5.67
N TYR A 668 12.06 -35.92 6.49
CA TYR A 668 11.21 -37.00 6.94
C TYR A 668 10.50 -37.60 5.72
N THR A 669 10.66 -38.88 5.47
CA THR A 669 9.94 -39.55 4.39
C THR A 669 8.45 -39.52 4.68
N GLU A 670 7.58 -39.48 3.66
CA GLU A 670 6.11 -39.48 3.82
C GLU A 670 5.63 -40.59 4.75
N LYS A 671 6.33 -41.74 4.78
CA LYS A 671 6.04 -42.88 5.68
C LYS A 671 6.28 -42.54 7.15
N THR A 672 7.32 -41.78 7.48
CA THR A 672 7.61 -41.39 8.88
C THR A 672 6.64 -40.33 9.36
N LEU A 673 6.18 -39.42 8.50
CA LEU A 673 5.18 -38.44 8.82
C LEU A 673 3.80 -39.12 9.04
N ALA A 674 3.41 -40.05 8.19
CA ALA A 674 2.19 -40.82 8.32
C ALA A 674 2.18 -41.68 9.63
N LEU A 675 3.28 -42.31 9.98
CA LEU A 675 3.41 -43.09 11.24
C LEU A 675 3.29 -42.16 12.47
N ALA A 676 3.88 -40.98 12.44
CA ALA A 676 3.80 -40.00 13.53
C ALA A 676 2.37 -39.46 13.71
N THR A 677 1.66 -39.18 12.62
CA THR A 677 0.27 -38.73 12.68
C THR A 677 -0.69 -39.81 13.16
N ILE A 678 -0.52 -41.06 12.73
CA ILE A 678 -1.31 -42.21 13.19
C ILE A 678 -1.08 -42.48 14.68
N SER A 679 0.16 -42.41 15.15
CA SER A 679 0.48 -42.63 16.56
C SER A 679 -0.08 -41.51 17.46
N ALA A 680 -0.04 -40.27 17.01
CA ALA A 680 -0.64 -39.11 17.72
C ALA A 680 -2.18 -39.23 17.80
N ALA A 681 -2.83 -39.65 16.72
CA ALA A 681 -4.27 -39.88 16.71
C ALA A 681 -4.69 -41.03 17.66
N PHE A 682 -3.90 -42.10 17.70
CA PHE A 682 -4.17 -43.24 18.57
C PHE A 682 -4.00 -42.91 20.06
N THR A 683 -2.98 -42.11 20.40
CA THR A 683 -2.80 -41.61 21.77
C THR A 683 -3.90 -40.67 22.22
N ALA A 684 -4.35 -39.78 21.34
CA ALA A 684 -5.47 -38.88 21.64
C ALA A 684 -6.80 -39.65 21.87
N LEU A 685 -7.07 -40.70 21.09
CA LEU A 685 -8.22 -41.58 21.26
C LEU A 685 -8.16 -42.36 22.58
N LEU A 686 -6.99 -42.89 22.97
CA LEU A 686 -6.78 -43.61 24.23
C LEU A 686 -7.01 -42.68 25.44
N ILE A 687 -6.46 -41.46 25.39
CA ILE A 687 -6.66 -40.46 26.47
C ILE A 687 -8.13 -40.05 26.56
N GLY A 688 -8.82 -39.85 25.44
CA GLY A 688 -10.25 -39.56 25.41
C GLY A 688 -11.11 -40.69 25.97
N PHE A 689 -10.79 -41.95 25.63
CA PHE A 689 -11.51 -43.13 26.12
C PHE A 689 -11.29 -43.36 27.62
N LEU A 690 -10.04 -43.24 28.07
CA LEU A 690 -9.73 -43.34 29.52
C LEU A 690 -10.37 -42.23 30.33
N GLY A 691 -10.30 -40.98 29.82
CA GLY A 691 -10.97 -39.82 30.44
C GLY A 691 -12.49 -40.02 30.55
N GLY A 692 -13.14 -40.47 29.46
CA GLY A 692 -14.56 -40.79 29.43
C GLY A 692 -14.93 -41.93 30.37
N TYR A 693 -14.10 -42.97 30.44
CA TYR A 693 -14.30 -44.11 31.36
C TYR A 693 -14.20 -43.68 32.84
N PHE A 694 -13.22 -42.88 33.21
CA PHE A 694 -13.08 -42.38 34.59
C PHE A 694 -14.18 -41.42 34.98
N ILE A 695 -14.66 -40.57 34.08
CA ILE A 695 -15.81 -39.66 34.32
C ILE A 695 -17.09 -40.48 34.49
N SER A 696 -17.34 -41.47 33.63
CA SER A 696 -18.48 -42.39 33.74
C SER A 696 -18.50 -43.12 35.05
N LYS A 697 -17.37 -43.63 35.52
CA LYS A 697 -17.24 -44.35 36.79
C LYS A 697 -17.41 -43.47 38.03
N ARG A 698 -17.10 -42.16 37.89
CA ARG A 698 -17.34 -41.17 38.97
C ARG A 698 -18.83 -40.77 39.10
N CYS A 699 -19.59 -40.89 38.02
CA CYS A 699 -21.01 -40.59 38.00
C CYS A 699 -21.91 -41.73 38.49
N GLU A 700 -21.36 -42.94 38.76
CA GLU A 700 -22.10 -44.11 39.28
C GLU A 700 -22.24 -44.18 40.81
N LYS A 701 -21.78 -43.16 41.55
CA LYS A 701 -22.10 -43.09 42.98
C LYS A 701 -23.51 -42.52 43.19
N PRO A 702 -24.46 -43.27 43.81
CA PRO A 702 -25.82 -42.78 44.00
C PRO A 702 -25.83 -41.63 45.01
N LEU A 703 -26.39 -40.50 44.60
CA LEU A 703 -26.84 -39.44 45.50
C LEU A 703 -27.96 -40.02 46.36
N LYS A 704 -27.65 -40.34 47.62
CA LYS A 704 -28.67 -40.62 48.64
C LYS A 704 -29.55 -39.38 48.79
N LEU A 705 -30.88 -39.64 48.64
CA LEU A 705 -31.96 -38.76 48.99
C LEU A 705 -31.84 -38.30 50.45
N GLU A 706 -31.44 -37.06 50.68
CA GLU A 706 -31.53 -36.38 51.98
C GLU A 706 -32.10 -34.98 51.78
N PHE A 707 -33.29 -34.92 51.20
CA PHE A 707 -34.03 -33.67 51.04
C PHE A 707 -35.54 -33.87 51.11
N LEU A 708 -36.05 -34.50 52.24
CA LEU A 708 -37.47 -34.53 52.56
C LEU A 708 -37.69 -34.67 54.06
N GLU A 709 -37.09 -33.81 54.90
CA GLU A 709 -37.53 -33.69 56.34
C GLU A 709 -37.15 -32.28 56.88
N ARG A 710 -37.54 -31.23 56.24
CA ARG A 710 -37.63 -29.90 56.87
C ARG A 710 -38.67 -29.03 56.19
N ARG A 711 -39.95 -29.53 56.24
CA ARG A 711 -41.11 -28.66 56.06
C ARG A 711 -42.35 -29.32 56.69
N ALA A 712 -42.32 -29.55 58.02
CA ALA A 712 -43.50 -29.75 58.82
C ALA A 712 -43.19 -29.34 60.27
N GLY A 713 -43.32 -28.08 60.57
CA GLY A 713 -43.09 -27.56 61.89
C GLY A 713 -42.96 -26.06 61.92
N ASN A 714 -44.07 -25.36 61.62
CA ASN A 714 -44.40 -24.07 62.20
C ASN A 714 -45.67 -23.54 61.50
N LEU A 715 -46.80 -24.04 62.04
CA LEU A 715 -48.08 -23.36 62.02
C LEU A 715 -48.71 -23.68 63.35
N LYS A 716 -48.43 -22.85 64.33
CA LYS A 716 -49.30 -22.37 65.38
C LYS A 716 -48.88 -20.95 65.72
#